data_e6b727e594755c3460be2ba1e5941423
#
_entry.id   e6b727e594755c3460be2ba1e5941423
#
_cell.length_a   1.000
_cell.length_b   1.000
_cell.length_c   1.000
_cell.angle_alpha   90.00
_cell.angle_beta   90.00
_cell.angle_gamma   90.00
#
_symmetry.space_group_name_H-M   'P 1'
#
loop_
_entity.id
_entity.type
_entity.pdbx_description
1 polymer ?
#
loop_
_entity_poly.entity_id
_entity_poly.type
_entity_poly.pdbx_seq_one_letter_code
_entity_poly.pdbx_strand_id
1 'polypeptide(L)'
;MKIIRSLPLWAAAFTIVPSVGHAASNIDAERERWVVHSRSGEAERGEAVAALRRLYGSSGDKLVRADLIALLIRGGQQQEALAVCAACRPDGYSADELQNLAKAARDTKKFDTAALFYRELQTRFPLQKTGLLGGALTAIDMARYSEAEVLIREYRRRFGSDADIQTAENYLNKQTATLTGRLAGQLGSLGKSSDKETVLQAYRTAAEMQAYPMQEKLLESYPQYFSENDRLWLKTGKAVSLLRSALATNNQAQLETAYQELNAVIAAAPENSAIYIAALRDRLTASNALEKHKEALADYRRLAKTGEQPDFVKAQYARALFATGSPNQASAIFRGIADRQIAQSQRVSDDTNEQLIQAYADAIRYSKARLLIRNWNTAETALDFTRNVEIKNPLHDKAYFWNARLDAWNGKPRKAAKDMDAWLAEHPADPWALVLRGELAQWNGHEEEAMAWFRRAKEYASPDSQEWIDNKIALSEMFSGNWKEAGKYAAAGADKPNFSGFRRQYIENRAPQLVANAQAMKTTSPTDGTEWEQDATLYSKRSAGGHRAYVTERSAYVPNHGSPLRAGRAGVGAQISLYPATVTVEAGHGFDLNRKAYALASADYRLTGRLKLKADAAYNSANTPVKALNQNVYAHEYNLAAEYRHSSVTQIGAGVGLMDFDDGNLRKSANVWMNNLLYQHDRWQLGSKLWADYSANKNIPEAHYYNPKNSKSLSGTLQLSHTAPLDDGISLKQTVNGGAGRYWQSGVAAENTWNLSYGHDWQFGRKTSLTYEFGRRQAMYDGQPEFQNFGNIGLSMKFN
;
A
#
# COMPACT_ATOMS: atom_id res chain seq x y z
N MET A 1 52.37 28.21 22.53
CA MET A 1 52.93 29.58 22.58
C MET A 1 51.72 30.51 22.68
N LYS A 2 51.43 31.03 23.83
CA LYS A 2 51.73 32.37 24.38
C LYS A 2 51.19 33.45 23.40
N ILE A 3 50.32 34.43 23.76
CA ILE A 3 50.20 35.38 24.89
C ILE A 3 48.88 36.13 24.66
N ILE A 4 47.88 36.24 25.53
CA ILE A 4 47.61 37.19 26.65
C ILE A 4 47.40 38.67 26.26
N ARG A 5 46.24 39.20 26.78
CA ARG A 5 45.84 40.58 27.20
C ARG A 5 45.14 41.44 26.14
N SER A 6 44.06 42.21 26.42
CA SER A 6 43.65 42.90 27.63
C SER A 6 42.19 43.43 27.47
N LEU A 7 41.44 43.50 28.59
CA LEU A 7 40.25 44.33 28.77
C LEU A 7 40.48 45.82 28.71
N PRO A 8 39.44 46.64 28.46
CA PRO A 8 38.90 47.37 29.62
C PRO A 8 37.35 47.48 29.71
N LEU A 9 36.95 47.65 30.97
CA LEU A 9 35.62 48.01 31.47
C LEU A 9 35.10 49.33 30.84
N TRP A 10 33.75 49.42 30.72
CA TRP A 10 32.95 50.61 31.11
C TRP A 10 31.47 50.18 31.30
N ALA A 11 31.03 50.42 32.50
CA ALA A 11 29.80 50.82 33.19
C ALA A 11 28.40 50.63 32.58
N ALA A 12 27.60 49.89 33.27
CA ALA A 12 26.25 50.11 33.82
C ALA A 12 25.20 50.94 33.04
N ALA A 13 24.16 50.24 32.60
CA ALA A 13 22.77 50.74 32.67
C ALA A 13 21.86 49.60 33.14
N PHE A 14 21.32 49.76 34.34
CA PHE A 14 20.27 48.91 34.90
C PHE A 14 19.00 49.10 34.10
N THR A 15 18.56 48.11 33.35
CA THR A 15 17.17 47.91 32.97
C THR A 15 16.62 46.70 33.72
N ILE A 16 15.74 46.98 34.63
CA ILE A 16 14.97 46.00 35.42
C ILE A 16 14.09 45.20 34.44
N VAL A 17 14.46 43.96 34.14
CA VAL A 17 13.59 42.95 33.56
C VAL A 17 12.89 42.32 34.77
N PRO A 18 11.56 42.36 34.85
CA PRO A 18 10.88 41.64 35.92
C PRO A 18 11.09 40.16 35.77
N SER A 19 11.64 39.56 36.80
CA SER A 19 11.99 38.12 36.86
C SER A 19 10.73 37.26 36.74
N VAL A 20 10.64 36.49 35.71
CA VAL A 20 9.68 35.36 35.54
C VAL A 20 9.75 34.36 36.72
N GLY A 21 10.84 34.36 37.46
CA GLY A 21 11.03 33.54 38.67
C GLY A 21 10.18 33.97 39.88
N HIS A 22 9.73 35.23 40.00
CA HIS A 22 8.91 35.68 41.13
C HIS A 22 7.43 35.28 41.02
N ALA A 23 6.93 35.14 39.82
CA ALA A 23 5.54 34.68 39.60
C ALA A 23 5.37 33.18 39.91
N ALA A 24 6.34 32.33 39.52
CA ALA A 24 6.34 30.89 39.81
C ALA A 24 6.43 30.62 41.33
N SER A 25 7.30 31.33 42.05
CA SER A 25 7.43 31.19 43.51
C SER A 25 6.20 31.63 44.27
N ASN A 26 5.42 32.58 43.76
CA ASN A 26 4.15 33.04 44.36
C ASN A 26 3.04 32.02 44.15
N ILE A 27 2.94 31.42 42.98
CA ILE A 27 1.93 30.38 42.68
C ILE A 27 2.15 29.14 43.55
N ASP A 28 3.40 28.67 43.70
CA ASP A 28 3.72 27.53 44.54
C ASP A 28 3.42 27.79 46.03
N ALA A 29 3.76 28.95 46.53
CA ALA A 29 3.48 29.34 47.93
C ALA A 29 1.96 29.41 48.18
N GLU A 30 1.19 29.95 47.24
CA GLU A 30 -0.28 30.04 47.34
C GLU A 30 -0.89 28.64 47.26
N ARG A 31 -0.44 27.79 46.34
CA ARG A 31 -0.83 26.40 46.19
C ARG A 31 -0.62 25.60 47.48
N GLU A 32 0.59 25.65 48.04
CA GLU A 32 0.93 24.95 49.28
C GLU A 32 0.07 25.39 50.46
N ARG A 33 -0.16 26.70 50.60
CA ARG A 33 -1.02 27.25 51.65
C ARG A 33 -2.42 26.64 51.58
N TRP A 34 -3.00 26.53 50.40
CA TRP A 34 -4.35 25.97 50.23
C TRP A 34 -4.37 24.45 50.46
N VAL A 35 -3.34 23.76 50.06
CA VAL A 35 -3.20 22.30 50.33
C VAL A 35 -3.10 22.05 51.82
N VAL A 36 -2.33 22.87 52.56
CA VAL A 36 -2.24 22.77 54.02
C VAL A 36 -3.58 23.09 54.67
N HIS A 37 -4.24 24.19 54.27
CA HIS A 37 -5.57 24.61 54.80
C HIS A 37 -6.59 23.48 54.62
N SER A 38 -6.61 22.77 53.53
CA SER A 38 -7.53 21.67 53.24
C SER A 38 -7.48 20.48 54.24
N ARG A 39 -6.42 20.45 55.06
CA ARG A 39 -6.24 19.36 56.08
C ARG A 39 -7.02 19.62 57.36
N SER A 40 -7.50 20.84 57.59
CA SER A 40 -8.15 21.24 58.82
C SER A 40 -9.58 20.73 58.96
N GLY A 41 -10.28 20.51 57.84
CA GLY A 41 -11.64 19.98 57.89
C GLY A 41 -12.30 19.88 56.50
N GLU A 42 -13.60 19.55 56.49
CA GLU A 42 -14.37 19.40 55.23
C GLU A 42 -14.74 20.75 54.63
N ALA A 43 -15.08 21.72 55.44
CA ALA A 43 -15.38 23.09 55.02
C ALA A 43 -14.13 23.73 54.39
N GLU A 44 -12.98 23.64 55.06
CA GLU A 44 -11.69 24.17 54.66
C GLU A 44 -11.19 23.49 53.37
N ARG A 45 -11.54 22.21 53.19
CA ARG A 45 -11.27 21.50 51.90
C ARG A 45 -12.11 22.08 50.77
N GLY A 46 -13.39 22.44 51.03
CA GLY A 46 -14.26 23.09 50.06
C GLY A 46 -13.70 24.46 49.62
N GLU A 47 -13.21 25.26 50.59
CA GLU A 47 -12.55 26.56 50.35
C GLU A 47 -11.27 26.36 49.51
N ALA A 48 -10.45 25.40 49.85
CA ALA A 48 -9.21 25.08 49.15
C ALA A 48 -9.48 24.64 47.70
N VAL A 49 -10.50 23.79 47.47
CA VAL A 49 -10.93 23.38 46.11
C VAL A 49 -11.35 24.60 45.28
N ALA A 50 -12.16 25.52 45.86
CA ALA A 50 -12.58 26.72 45.15
C ALA A 50 -11.40 27.67 44.84
N ALA A 51 -10.45 27.79 45.75
CA ALA A 51 -9.25 28.61 45.57
C ALA A 51 -8.29 28.01 44.52
N LEU A 52 -8.00 26.70 44.61
CA LEU A 52 -7.13 26.03 43.63
C LEU A 52 -7.76 25.98 42.24
N ARG A 53 -9.10 25.91 42.13
CA ARG A 53 -9.79 26.01 40.85
C ARG A 53 -9.60 27.39 40.19
N ARG A 54 -9.67 28.45 40.95
CA ARG A 54 -9.37 29.81 40.46
C ARG A 54 -7.90 29.94 40.07
N LEU A 55 -7.01 29.47 40.92
CA LEU A 55 -5.57 29.51 40.69
C LEU A 55 -5.16 28.72 39.44
N TYR A 56 -5.75 27.55 39.23
CA TYR A 56 -5.55 26.77 38.02
C TYR A 56 -6.10 27.48 36.77
N GLY A 57 -7.31 28.08 36.87
CA GLY A 57 -7.91 28.80 35.75
C GLY A 57 -7.10 30.03 35.30
N SER A 58 -6.38 30.69 36.23
CA SER A 58 -5.52 31.83 35.90
C SER A 58 -4.09 31.47 35.51
N SER A 59 -3.52 30.37 36.03
CA SER A 59 -2.11 30.00 35.83
C SER A 59 -1.89 28.88 34.84
N GLY A 60 -2.85 27.97 34.67
CA GLY A 60 -2.67 26.73 33.92
C GLY A 60 -1.62 25.79 34.53
N ASP A 61 -1.19 26.05 35.78
CA ASP A 61 -0.08 25.32 36.40
C ASP A 61 -0.44 23.86 36.68
N LYS A 62 0.49 22.94 36.32
CA LYS A 62 0.28 21.50 36.41
C LYS A 62 0.25 20.97 37.83
N LEU A 63 1.01 21.58 38.76
CA LEU A 63 1.01 21.16 40.16
C LEU A 63 -0.27 21.59 40.85
N VAL A 64 -0.77 22.80 40.53
CA VAL A 64 -2.08 23.27 41.00
C VAL A 64 -3.19 22.35 40.51
N ARG A 65 -3.14 21.91 39.25
CA ARG A 65 -4.07 20.93 38.69
C ARG A 65 -4.05 19.60 39.42
N ALA A 66 -2.84 19.10 39.70
CA ALA A 66 -2.67 17.83 40.39
C ALA A 66 -3.26 17.86 41.80
N ASP A 67 -3.00 18.92 42.54
CA ASP A 67 -3.54 19.10 43.89
C ASP A 67 -5.05 19.32 43.90
N LEU A 68 -5.59 20.05 42.92
CA LEU A 68 -7.04 20.23 42.75
C LEU A 68 -7.74 18.88 42.51
N ILE A 69 -7.20 18.05 41.60
CA ILE A 69 -7.71 16.71 41.32
C ILE A 69 -7.66 15.85 42.59
N ALA A 70 -6.54 15.87 43.30
CA ALA A 70 -6.39 15.08 44.53
C ALA A 70 -7.38 15.50 45.62
N LEU A 71 -7.64 16.80 45.82
CA LEU A 71 -8.57 17.28 46.82
C LEU A 71 -10.04 16.97 46.43
N LEU A 72 -10.41 17.08 45.17
CA LEU A 72 -11.73 16.73 44.68
C LEU A 72 -12.02 15.23 44.93
N ILE A 73 -11.07 14.34 44.64
CA ILE A 73 -11.21 12.91 44.86
C ILE A 73 -11.32 12.61 46.37
N ARG A 74 -10.49 13.26 47.21
CA ARG A 74 -10.56 13.12 48.66
C ARG A 74 -11.90 13.63 49.22
N GLY A 75 -12.49 14.61 48.58
CA GLY A 75 -13.83 15.13 48.92
C GLY A 75 -15.00 14.33 48.34
N GLY A 76 -14.75 13.21 47.63
CA GLY A 76 -15.80 12.39 47.03
C GLY A 76 -16.40 12.96 45.74
N GLN A 77 -15.75 13.96 45.14
CA GLN A 77 -16.20 14.69 43.94
C GLN A 77 -15.57 14.13 42.66
N GLN A 78 -15.68 12.80 42.43
CA GLN A 78 -15.01 12.10 41.35
C GLN A 78 -15.37 12.63 39.95
N GLN A 79 -16.65 12.99 39.72
CA GLN A 79 -17.07 13.52 38.43
C GLN A 79 -16.46 14.88 38.13
N GLU A 80 -16.33 15.73 39.15
CA GLU A 80 -15.70 17.05 39.03
C GLU A 80 -14.20 16.91 38.80
N ALA A 81 -13.54 15.96 39.47
CA ALA A 81 -12.13 15.67 39.24
C ALA A 81 -11.87 15.25 37.77
N LEU A 82 -12.73 14.43 37.19
CA LEU A 82 -12.64 14.03 35.77
C LEU A 82 -12.91 15.23 34.83
N ALA A 83 -13.61 16.26 35.27
CA ALA A 83 -13.95 17.44 34.47
C ALA A 83 -12.91 18.57 34.57
N VAL A 84 -11.95 18.53 35.51
CA VAL A 84 -10.95 19.61 35.74
C VAL A 84 -10.20 19.99 34.45
N CYS A 85 -9.89 19.02 33.62
CA CYS A 85 -9.27 19.28 32.31
C CYS A 85 -9.76 18.30 31.27
N ALA A 86 -11.02 18.40 30.84
CA ALA A 86 -11.64 17.52 29.86
C ALA A 86 -10.94 17.53 28.50
N ALA A 87 -10.21 18.60 28.17
CA ALA A 87 -9.43 18.71 26.92
C ALA A 87 -7.98 18.27 27.05
N CYS A 88 -7.50 17.88 28.24
CA CYS A 88 -6.14 17.45 28.44
C CYS A 88 -5.94 16.03 27.87
N ARG A 89 -4.86 15.85 27.12
CA ARG A 89 -4.45 14.53 26.67
C ARG A 89 -3.90 13.70 27.85
N PRO A 90 -4.10 12.39 27.87
CA PRO A 90 -3.58 11.51 28.92
C PRO A 90 -2.06 11.62 29.12
N ASP A 91 -1.31 11.89 28.07
CA ASP A 91 0.14 12.09 28.09
C ASP A 91 0.59 13.37 28.81
N GLY A 92 -0.33 14.30 29.07
CA GLY A 92 -0.09 15.55 29.80
C GLY A 92 -0.22 15.46 31.33
N TYR A 93 -0.63 14.28 31.90
CA TYR A 93 -0.80 14.08 33.32
C TYR A 93 0.45 13.45 33.99
N SER A 94 0.68 13.78 35.26
CA SER A 94 1.62 13.08 36.11
C SER A 94 1.13 11.68 36.50
N ALA A 95 1.99 10.89 37.12
CA ALA A 95 1.61 9.54 37.59
C ALA A 95 0.49 9.58 38.63
N ASP A 96 0.56 10.53 39.57
CA ASP A 96 -0.44 10.70 40.63
C ASP A 96 -1.79 11.16 40.07
N GLU A 97 -1.76 12.08 39.10
CA GLU A 97 -2.97 12.53 38.42
C GLU A 97 -3.63 11.34 37.66
N LEU A 98 -2.86 10.60 36.89
CA LEU A 98 -3.35 9.42 36.18
C LEU A 98 -3.95 8.37 37.11
N GLN A 99 -3.28 8.08 38.24
CA GLN A 99 -3.77 7.14 39.23
C GLN A 99 -5.10 7.62 39.83
N ASN A 100 -5.16 8.87 40.24
CA ASN A 100 -6.36 9.50 40.83
C ASN A 100 -7.53 9.54 39.84
N LEU A 101 -7.29 9.98 38.62
CA LEU A 101 -8.31 10.02 37.55
C LEU A 101 -8.76 8.63 37.11
N ALA A 102 -7.85 7.66 37.02
CA ALA A 102 -8.20 6.28 36.69
C ALA A 102 -9.11 5.67 37.76
N LYS A 103 -8.79 5.88 39.04
CA LYS A 103 -9.62 5.42 40.15
C LYS A 103 -10.99 6.11 40.12
N ALA A 104 -11.03 7.44 39.95
CA ALA A 104 -12.30 8.19 39.88
C ALA A 104 -13.18 7.73 38.70
N ALA A 105 -12.57 7.44 37.53
CA ALA A 105 -13.27 6.91 36.37
C ALA A 105 -13.85 5.51 36.64
N ARG A 106 -13.09 4.64 37.31
CA ARG A 106 -13.56 3.31 37.69
C ARG A 106 -14.72 3.38 38.71
N ASP A 107 -14.58 4.22 39.75
CA ASP A 107 -15.59 4.41 40.79
C ASP A 107 -16.90 4.98 40.22
N THR A 108 -16.82 5.80 39.19
CA THR A 108 -17.98 6.35 38.44
C THR A 108 -18.45 5.45 37.29
N LYS A 109 -17.94 4.21 37.17
CA LYS A 109 -18.27 3.22 36.11
C LYS A 109 -17.94 3.66 34.69
N LYS A 110 -17.06 4.63 34.51
CA LYS A 110 -16.50 5.04 33.21
C LYS A 110 -15.30 4.14 32.88
N PHE A 111 -15.55 2.84 32.71
CA PHE A 111 -14.50 1.83 32.64
C PHE A 111 -13.54 2.01 31.46
N ASP A 112 -14.01 2.45 30.28
CA ASP A 112 -13.14 2.71 29.13
C ASP A 112 -12.15 3.84 29.44
N THR A 113 -12.61 4.91 30.13
CA THR A 113 -11.75 6.01 30.57
C THR A 113 -10.74 5.54 31.63
N ALA A 114 -11.18 4.71 32.58
CA ALA A 114 -10.30 4.11 33.58
C ALA A 114 -9.21 3.24 32.94
N ALA A 115 -9.58 2.38 31.98
CA ALA A 115 -8.66 1.52 31.25
C ALA A 115 -7.62 2.35 30.47
N LEU A 116 -8.03 3.47 29.87
CA LEU A 116 -7.11 4.40 29.19
C LEU A 116 -6.06 4.95 30.15
N PHE A 117 -6.48 5.49 31.30
CA PHE A 117 -5.56 6.09 32.25
C PHE A 117 -4.65 5.05 32.92
N TYR A 118 -5.13 3.86 33.24
CA TYR A 118 -4.28 2.77 33.75
C TYR A 118 -3.28 2.29 32.69
N ARG A 119 -3.63 2.27 31.41
CA ARG A 119 -2.71 1.94 30.34
C ARG A 119 -1.61 3.00 30.19
N GLU A 120 -1.95 4.28 30.31
CA GLU A 120 -0.94 5.35 30.34
C GLU A 120 0.01 5.22 31.52
N LEU A 121 -0.50 4.84 32.71
CA LEU A 121 0.34 4.52 33.86
C LEU A 121 1.30 3.35 33.57
N GLN A 122 0.81 2.27 32.95
CA GLN A 122 1.63 1.11 32.60
C GLN A 122 2.75 1.48 31.62
N THR A 123 2.45 2.35 30.66
CA THR A 123 3.38 2.71 29.58
C THR A 123 4.42 3.73 30.03
N ARG A 124 4.00 4.78 30.73
CA ARG A 124 4.88 5.91 31.07
C ARG A 124 5.54 5.77 32.44
N PHE A 125 4.91 5.05 33.35
CA PHE A 125 5.37 4.90 34.73
C PHE A 125 5.42 3.41 35.14
N PRO A 126 6.20 2.58 34.44
CA PRO A 126 6.17 1.12 34.59
C PRO A 126 6.62 0.61 35.97
N LEU A 127 7.28 1.45 36.78
CA LEU A 127 7.66 1.11 38.15
C LEU A 127 6.50 1.31 39.17
N GLN A 128 5.40 1.90 38.74
CA GLN A 128 4.22 2.06 39.58
C GLN A 128 3.26 0.87 39.45
N LYS A 129 3.17 0.08 40.51
CA LYS A 129 2.31 -1.11 40.56
C LYS A 129 0.83 -0.83 40.35
N THR A 130 0.36 0.38 40.65
CA THR A 130 -1.05 0.82 40.55
C THR A 130 -1.57 0.77 39.13
N GLY A 131 -0.73 0.96 38.13
CA GLY A 131 -1.13 0.85 36.72
C GLY A 131 -1.61 -0.55 36.36
N LEU A 132 -0.83 -1.59 36.74
CA LEU A 132 -1.18 -2.97 36.48
C LEU A 132 -2.34 -3.44 37.37
N LEU A 133 -2.31 -3.11 38.67
CA LEU A 133 -3.36 -3.49 39.61
C LEU A 133 -4.73 -2.88 39.21
N GLY A 134 -4.75 -1.59 38.99
CA GLY A 134 -5.98 -0.87 38.61
C GLY A 134 -6.49 -1.28 37.22
N GLY A 135 -5.57 -1.53 36.29
CA GLY A 135 -5.88 -2.09 34.98
C GLY A 135 -6.55 -3.46 35.07
N ALA A 136 -5.96 -4.37 35.89
CA ALA A 136 -6.52 -5.70 36.13
C ALA A 136 -7.92 -5.63 36.75
N LEU A 137 -8.11 -4.83 37.80
CA LEU A 137 -9.41 -4.64 38.43
C LEU A 137 -10.45 -4.03 37.46
N THR A 138 -10.05 -3.09 36.63
CA THR A 138 -10.94 -2.50 35.60
C THR A 138 -11.31 -3.54 34.54
N ALA A 139 -10.35 -4.37 34.10
CA ALA A 139 -10.61 -5.46 33.15
C ALA A 139 -11.60 -6.49 33.73
N ILE A 140 -11.53 -6.80 35.04
CA ILE A 140 -12.51 -7.64 35.70
C ILE A 140 -13.91 -7.01 35.66
N ASP A 141 -14.00 -5.71 36.00
CA ASP A 141 -15.25 -4.96 35.99
C ASP A 141 -15.90 -4.91 34.60
N MET A 142 -15.07 -4.95 33.54
CA MET A 142 -15.49 -5.02 32.13
C MET A 142 -15.73 -6.45 31.62
N ALA A 143 -15.66 -7.45 32.49
CA ALA A 143 -15.71 -8.89 32.13
C ALA A 143 -14.64 -9.34 31.11
N ARG A 144 -13.52 -8.61 31.01
CA ARG A 144 -12.37 -8.96 30.17
C ARG A 144 -11.38 -9.82 30.95
N TYR A 145 -11.80 -11.01 31.32
CA TYR A 145 -11.07 -11.86 32.29
C TYR A 145 -9.68 -12.29 31.80
N SER A 146 -9.54 -12.61 30.51
CA SER A 146 -8.23 -12.97 29.94
C SER A 146 -7.23 -11.80 30.00
N GLU A 147 -7.69 -10.55 29.78
CA GLU A 147 -6.87 -9.35 29.94
C GLU A 147 -6.47 -9.17 31.41
N ALA A 148 -7.41 -9.36 32.34
CA ALA A 148 -7.13 -9.30 33.78
C ALA A 148 -6.07 -10.31 34.21
N GLU A 149 -6.15 -11.55 33.72
CA GLU A 149 -5.16 -12.60 34.01
C GLU A 149 -3.74 -12.22 33.54
N VAL A 150 -3.64 -11.63 32.35
CA VAL A 150 -2.36 -11.17 31.82
C VAL A 150 -1.77 -10.08 32.73
N LEU A 151 -2.58 -9.09 33.12
CA LEU A 151 -2.14 -7.98 33.97
C LEU A 151 -1.77 -8.45 35.39
N ILE A 152 -2.50 -9.41 35.95
CA ILE A 152 -2.19 -10.01 37.26
C ILE A 152 -0.87 -10.80 37.20
N ARG A 153 -0.66 -11.62 36.16
CA ARG A 153 0.62 -12.34 35.97
C ARG A 153 1.78 -11.35 35.83
N GLU A 154 1.57 -10.28 35.07
CA GLU A 154 2.58 -9.25 34.88
C GLU A 154 2.92 -8.50 36.17
N TYR A 155 1.91 -8.17 36.96
CA TYR A 155 2.13 -7.58 38.29
C TYR A 155 2.96 -8.48 39.18
N ARG A 156 2.62 -9.80 39.29
CA ARG A 156 3.38 -10.77 40.09
C ARG A 156 4.83 -10.90 39.62
N ARG A 157 5.02 -10.88 38.31
CA ARG A 157 6.36 -10.97 37.74
C ARG A 157 7.25 -9.78 38.11
N ARG A 158 6.68 -8.57 38.14
CA ARG A 158 7.43 -7.34 38.40
C ARG A 158 7.59 -7.02 39.89
N PHE A 159 6.53 -7.19 40.63
CA PHE A 159 6.41 -6.65 41.98
C PHE A 159 6.25 -7.74 43.06
N GLY A 160 6.20 -9.01 42.62
CA GLY A 160 5.92 -10.10 43.54
C GLY A 160 4.46 -10.23 43.89
N SER A 161 4.15 -11.01 44.95
CA SER A 161 2.81 -11.22 45.47
C SER A 161 2.64 -10.44 46.78
N ASP A 162 1.70 -9.47 46.75
CA ASP A 162 1.29 -8.70 47.94
C ASP A 162 -0.25 -8.84 48.17
N ALA A 163 -0.76 -8.22 49.21
CA ALA A 163 -2.16 -8.29 49.58
C ALA A 163 -3.10 -7.70 48.53
N ASP A 164 -2.61 -6.65 47.80
CA ASP A 164 -3.37 -5.97 46.78
C ASP A 164 -3.66 -6.87 45.58
N ILE A 165 -2.60 -7.56 45.06
CA ILE A 165 -2.77 -8.46 43.93
C ILE A 165 -3.50 -9.75 44.32
N GLN A 166 -3.33 -10.24 45.55
CA GLN A 166 -4.11 -11.35 46.07
C GLN A 166 -5.62 -11.01 46.11
N THR A 167 -5.96 -9.78 46.48
CA THR A 167 -7.34 -9.29 46.46
C THR A 167 -7.89 -9.22 45.03
N ALA A 168 -7.11 -8.77 44.07
CA ALA A 168 -7.51 -8.73 42.66
C ALA A 168 -7.69 -10.14 42.08
N GLU A 169 -6.81 -11.09 42.42
CA GLU A 169 -6.95 -12.50 42.07
C GLU A 169 -8.21 -13.16 42.68
N ASN A 170 -8.46 -12.89 43.94
CA ASN A 170 -9.66 -13.39 44.61
C ASN A 170 -10.92 -12.82 43.96
N TYR A 171 -10.88 -11.56 43.55
CA TYR A 171 -11.97 -10.91 42.80
C TYR A 171 -12.16 -11.55 41.43
N LEU A 172 -11.08 -11.76 40.65
CA LEU A 172 -11.13 -12.48 39.38
C LEU A 172 -11.68 -13.91 39.55
N ASN A 173 -11.13 -14.67 40.48
CA ASN A 173 -11.54 -16.03 40.79
C ASN A 173 -13.05 -16.10 41.19
N LYS A 174 -13.50 -15.11 41.96
CA LYS A 174 -14.94 -15.00 42.34
C LYS A 174 -15.81 -14.78 41.14
N GLN A 175 -15.40 -13.92 40.16
CA GLN A 175 -16.17 -13.64 38.96
C GLN A 175 -16.17 -14.84 37.99
N THR A 176 -15.03 -15.50 37.78
CA THR A 176 -14.89 -16.67 36.90
C THR A 176 -15.53 -17.92 37.54
N ALA A 177 -15.29 -18.16 38.84
CA ALA A 177 -15.90 -19.27 39.56
C ALA A 177 -17.42 -19.12 39.70
N THR A 178 -17.96 -17.91 39.70
CA THR A 178 -19.42 -17.69 39.72
C THR A 178 -20.07 -18.25 38.46
N LEU A 179 -19.49 -18.06 37.25
CA LEU A 179 -20.02 -18.67 36.03
C LEU A 179 -19.92 -20.19 36.07
N THR A 180 -18.76 -20.73 36.42
CA THR A 180 -18.55 -22.19 36.54
C THR A 180 -19.40 -22.81 37.64
N GLY A 181 -19.47 -22.18 38.82
CA GLY A 181 -20.31 -22.64 39.93
C GLY A 181 -21.79 -22.54 39.62
N ARG A 182 -22.22 -21.49 38.91
CA ARG A 182 -23.60 -21.30 38.44
C ARG A 182 -23.98 -22.43 37.49
N LEU A 183 -23.14 -22.70 36.49
CA LEU A 183 -23.38 -23.77 35.52
C LEU A 183 -23.43 -25.15 36.21
N ALA A 184 -22.47 -25.43 37.10
CA ALA A 184 -22.46 -26.70 37.86
C ALA A 184 -23.71 -26.87 38.73
N GLY A 185 -24.15 -25.81 39.42
CA GLY A 185 -25.40 -25.82 40.19
C GLY A 185 -26.64 -26.06 39.33
N GLN A 186 -26.71 -25.36 38.16
CA GLN A 186 -27.79 -25.52 37.21
C GLN A 186 -27.85 -26.96 36.65
N LEU A 187 -26.70 -27.52 36.24
CA LEU A 187 -26.59 -28.90 35.75
C LEU A 187 -26.93 -29.92 36.82
N GLY A 188 -26.53 -29.71 38.10
CA GLY A 188 -26.89 -30.53 39.23
C GLY A 188 -28.39 -30.48 39.54
N SER A 189 -29.04 -29.34 39.28
CA SER A 189 -30.50 -29.20 39.43
C SER A 189 -31.24 -29.91 38.31
N LEU A 190 -30.72 -30.00 37.10
CA LEU A 190 -31.29 -30.72 35.97
C LEU A 190 -31.42 -32.25 36.23
N GLY A 191 -30.54 -32.82 37.06
CA GLY A 191 -30.66 -34.22 37.52
C GLY A 191 -31.83 -34.47 38.44
N LYS A 192 -32.46 -33.40 38.99
CA LYS A 192 -33.61 -33.50 39.94
C LYS A 192 -34.91 -32.94 39.35
N SER A 193 -34.83 -31.96 38.48
CA SER A 193 -35.99 -31.32 37.82
C SER A 193 -35.58 -30.80 36.46
N SER A 194 -36.19 -31.29 35.38
CA SER A 194 -35.92 -30.87 33.99
C SER A 194 -36.82 -29.71 33.57
N ASP A 195 -37.06 -28.71 34.44
CA ASP A 195 -37.91 -27.59 34.10
C ASP A 195 -37.24 -26.67 33.05
N LYS A 196 -38.10 -26.05 32.20
CA LYS A 196 -37.68 -25.23 31.06
C LYS A 196 -36.73 -24.09 31.48
N GLU A 197 -37.04 -23.42 32.60
CA GLU A 197 -36.28 -22.24 33.02
C GLU A 197 -34.84 -22.62 33.40
N THR A 198 -34.65 -23.69 34.18
CA THR A 198 -33.31 -24.18 34.56
C THR A 198 -32.49 -24.62 33.32
N VAL A 199 -33.12 -25.30 32.36
CA VAL A 199 -32.45 -25.69 31.10
C VAL A 199 -31.98 -24.46 30.30
N LEU A 200 -32.86 -23.46 30.13
CA LEU A 200 -32.54 -22.25 29.40
C LEU A 200 -31.46 -21.41 30.10
N GLN A 201 -31.47 -21.36 31.45
CA GLN A 201 -30.44 -20.69 32.24
C GLN A 201 -29.08 -21.40 32.11
N ALA A 202 -29.04 -22.73 32.17
CA ALA A 202 -27.81 -23.49 31.93
C ALA A 202 -27.27 -23.30 30.53
N TYR A 203 -28.14 -23.26 29.52
CA TYR A 203 -27.76 -22.99 28.13
C TYR A 203 -27.19 -21.59 27.96
N ARG A 204 -27.80 -20.55 28.55
CA ARG A 204 -27.29 -19.17 28.50
C ARG A 204 -25.95 -19.05 29.22
N THR A 205 -25.78 -19.69 30.40
CA THR A 205 -24.53 -19.69 31.13
C THR A 205 -23.42 -20.40 30.32
N ALA A 206 -23.73 -21.51 29.67
CA ALA A 206 -22.81 -22.22 28.77
C ALA A 206 -22.44 -21.34 27.54
N ALA A 207 -23.39 -20.54 27.02
CA ALA A 207 -23.15 -19.58 25.95
C ALA A 207 -22.17 -18.47 26.38
N GLU A 208 -22.38 -17.88 27.56
CA GLU A 208 -21.48 -16.86 28.15
C GLU A 208 -20.04 -17.39 28.30
N MET A 209 -19.89 -18.68 28.61
CA MET A 209 -18.61 -19.38 28.74
C MET A 209 -18.02 -19.84 27.38
N GLN A 210 -18.77 -19.72 26.28
CA GLN A 210 -18.43 -20.31 24.97
C GLN A 210 -18.25 -21.85 25.04
N ALA A 211 -18.94 -22.49 25.96
CA ALA A 211 -18.92 -23.94 26.16
C ALA A 211 -19.86 -24.63 25.14
N TYR A 212 -19.55 -24.55 23.87
CA TYR A 212 -20.37 -25.04 22.75
C TYR A 212 -20.76 -26.55 22.89
N PRO A 213 -19.84 -27.44 23.32
CA PRO A 213 -20.21 -28.84 23.51
C PRO A 213 -21.31 -29.03 24.58
N MET A 214 -21.31 -28.16 25.61
CA MET A 214 -22.35 -28.20 26.64
C MET A 214 -23.68 -27.65 26.12
N GLN A 215 -23.64 -26.60 25.30
CA GLN A 215 -24.84 -26.09 24.63
C GLN A 215 -25.47 -27.16 23.71
N GLU A 216 -24.63 -27.86 22.91
CA GLU A 216 -25.10 -28.98 22.06
C GLU A 216 -25.78 -30.07 22.88
N LYS A 217 -25.12 -30.51 23.96
CA LYS A 217 -25.66 -31.54 24.84
C LYS A 217 -27.01 -31.15 25.46
N LEU A 218 -27.16 -29.89 25.89
CA LEU A 218 -28.41 -29.36 26.42
C LEU A 218 -29.51 -29.32 25.35
N LEU A 219 -29.15 -28.91 24.16
CA LEU A 219 -30.04 -28.78 22.99
C LEU A 219 -30.53 -30.18 22.51
N GLU A 220 -29.63 -31.18 22.51
CA GLU A 220 -29.94 -32.56 22.18
C GLU A 220 -30.80 -33.23 23.28
N SER A 221 -30.49 -32.95 24.56
CA SER A 221 -31.20 -33.57 25.69
C SER A 221 -32.59 -32.99 25.91
N TYR A 222 -32.83 -31.75 25.57
CA TYR A 222 -34.08 -31.02 25.79
C TYR A 222 -34.58 -30.27 24.54
N PRO A 223 -34.74 -30.94 23.38
CA PRO A 223 -35.01 -30.27 22.10
C PRO A 223 -36.32 -29.48 22.10
N GLN A 224 -37.28 -29.83 22.93
CA GLN A 224 -38.59 -29.19 23.05
C GLN A 224 -38.55 -27.78 23.65
N TYR A 225 -37.43 -27.37 24.24
CA TYR A 225 -37.29 -26.06 24.88
C TYR A 225 -36.53 -25.03 24.02
N PHE A 226 -36.00 -25.48 22.89
CA PHE A 226 -35.16 -24.65 22.00
C PHE A 226 -35.84 -24.42 20.66
N SER A 227 -35.78 -23.20 20.22
CA SER A 227 -36.21 -22.75 18.89
C SER A 227 -35.14 -23.03 17.83
N GLU A 228 -35.54 -22.96 16.56
CA GLU A 228 -34.56 -22.96 15.44
C GLU A 228 -33.56 -21.79 15.53
N ASN A 229 -34.02 -20.65 16.07
CA ASN A 229 -33.14 -19.50 16.29
C ASN A 229 -32.01 -19.80 17.30
N ASP A 230 -32.29 -20.56 18.36
CA ASP A 230 -31.27 -20.99 19.33
C ASP A 230 -30.23 -21.92 18.69
N ARG A 231 -30.66 -22.81 17.79
CA ARG A 231 -29.79 -23.69 17.01
C ARG A 231 -28.88 -22.89 16.06
N LEU A 232 -29.43 -21.88 15.38
CA LEU A 232 -28.70 -21.02 14.49
C LEU A 232 -27.67 -20.17 15.25
N TRP A 233 -28.00 -19.64 16.44
CA TRP A 233 -27.04 -18.94 17.30
C TRP A 233 -25.87 -19.83 17.73
N LEU A 234 -26.15 -21.09 18.11
CA LEU A 234 -25.11 -22.06 18.44
C LEU A 234 -24.18 -22.33 17.24
N LYS A 235 -24.75 -22.55 16.04
CA LYS A 235 -23.98 -22.74 14.81
C LYS A 235 -23.12 -21.51 14.52
N THR A 236 -23.68 -20.31 14.65
CA THR A 236 -22.93 -19.05 14.46
C THR A 236 -21.78 -18.96 15.44
N GLY A 237 -22.00 -19.23 16.72
CA GLY A 237 -20.94 -19.18 17.73
C GLY A 237 -19.78 -20.14 17.43
N LYS A 238 -20.10 -21.38 17.02
CA LYS A 238 -19.10 -22.38 16.60
C LYS A 238 -18.32 -21.92 15.38
N ALA A 239 -19.01 -21.45 14.35
CA ALA A 239 -18.38 -20.94 13.13
C ALA A 239 -17.45 -19.75 13.41
N VAL A 240 -17.86 -18.81 14.28
CA VAL A 240 -17.04 -17.66 14.69
C VAL A 240 -15.81 -18.11 15.51
N SER A 241 -15.97 -19.08 16.41
CA SER A 241 -14.85 -19.65 17.16
C SER A 241 -13.83 -20.30 16.22
N LEU A 242 -14.31 -21.09 15.25
CA LEU A 242 -13.49 -21.70 14.22
C LEU A 242 -12.78 -20.64 13.35
N LEU A 243 -13.50 -19.58 12.94
CA LEU A 243 -12.93 -18.46 12.18
C LEU A 243 -11.78 -17.79 12.94
N ARG A 244 -11.97 -17.50 14.23
CA ARG A 244 -10.91 -16.88 15.06
C ARG A 244 -9.69 -17.79 15.20
N SER A 245 -9.90 -19.10 15.42
CA SER A 245 -8.82 -20.09 15.47
C SER A 245 -8.08 -20.17 14.12
N ALA A 246 -8.82 -20.23 13.02
CA ALA A 246 -8.28 -20.32 11.68
C ALA A 246 -7.43 -19.09 11.31
N LEU A 247 -7.89 -17.89 11.69
CA LEU A 247 -7.13 -16.63 11.49
C LEU A 247 -5.87 -16.61 12.36
N ALA A 248 -5.94 -17.07 13.61
CA ALA A 248 -4.80 -17.08 14.52
C ALA A 248 -3.70 -18.08 14.10
N THR A 249 -4.11 -19.20 13.51
CA THR A 249 -3.20 -20.29 13.07
C THR A 249 -2.90 -20.28 11.57
N ASN A 250 -3.44 -19.31 10.84
CA ASN A 250 -3.36 -19.24 9.36
C ASN A 250 -3.80 -20.56 8.67
N ASN A 251 -4.83 -21.21 9.22
CA ASN A 251 -5.31 -22.50 8.72
C ASN A 251 -6.40 -22.31 7.66
N GLN A 252 -6.03 -22.45 6.40
CA GLN A 252 -6.91 -22.22 5.24
C GLN A 252 -8.10 -23.18 5.20
N ALA A 253 -7.93 -24.46 5.58
CA ALA A 253 -9.01 -25.45 5.57
C ALA A 253 -10.08 -25.12 6.62
N GLN A 254 -9.66 -24.75 7.83
CA GLN A 254 -10.58 -24.31 8.89
C GLN A 254 -11.27 -22.99 8.51
N LEU A 255 -10.58 -22.09 7.82
CA LEU A 255 -11.13 -20.82 7.34
C LEU A 255 -12.25 -21.04 6.32
N GLU A 256 -12.04 -21.95 5.35
CA GLU A 256 -13.08 -22.33 4.37
C GLU A 256 -14.26 -23.02 5.07
N THR A 257 -14.01 -23.91 6.04
CA THR A 257 -15.07 -24.54 6.84
C THR A 257 -15.90 -23.49 7.58
N ALA A 258 -15.27 -22.54 8.28
CA ALA A 258 -15.97 -21.46 8.97
C ALA A 258 -16.82 -20.60 8.02
N TYR A 259 -16.27 -20.30 6.84
CA TYR A 259 -17.00 -19.59 5.80
C TYR A 259 -18.25 -20.34 5.33
N GLN A 260 -18.16 -21.66 5.09
CA GLN A 260 -19.30 -22.49 4.68
C GLN A 260 -20.37 -22.60 5.77
N GLU A 261 -19.96 -22.73 7.03
CA GLU A 261 -20.90 -22.74 8.17
C GLU A 261 -21.65 -21.41 8.30
N LEU A 262 -20.95 -20.27 8.11
CA LEU A 262 -21.60 -18.95 8.10
C LEU A 262 -22.56 -18.80 6.92
N ASN A 263 -22.24 -19.33 5.73
CA ASN A 263 -23.15 -19.38 4.59
C ASN A 263 -24.43 -20.14 4.92
N ALA A 264 -24.30 -21.31 5.56
CA ALA A 264 -25.45 -22.12 5.96
C ALA A 264 -26.36 -21.39 6.97
N VAL A 265 -25.76 -20.64 7.92
CA VAL A 265 -26.52 -19.81 8.87
C VAL A 265 -27.25 -18.68 8.13
N ILE A 266 -26.58 -17.97 7.23
CA ILE A 266 -27.18 -16.86 6.47
C ILE A 266 -28.34 -17.35 5.58
N ALA A 267 -28.21 -18.54 5.01
CA ALA A 267 -29.26 -19.13 4.17
C ALA A 267 -30.50 -19.56 4.98
N ALA A 268 -30.31 -19.95 6.24
CA ALA A 268 -31.38 -20.44 7.13
C ALA A 268 -32.03 -19.31 7.97
N ALA A 269 -31.29 -18.24 8.26
CA ALA A 269 -31.75 -17.14 9.09
C ALA A 269 -32.75 -16.23 8.35
N PRO A 270 -33.81 -15.73 9.01
CA PRO A 270 -34.68 -14.70 8.42
C PRO A 270 -33.88 -13.45 8.02
N GLU A 271 -34.14 -12.94 6.84
CA GLU A 271 -33.44 -11.74 6.32
C GLU A 271 -33.61 -10.56 7.30
N ASN A 272 -32.51 -9.84 7.54
CA ASN A 272 -32.41 -8.70 8.47
C ASN A 272 -32.64 -9.05 9.96
N SER A 273 -32.74 -10.33 10.32
CA SER A 273 -32.72 -10.73 11.72
C SER A 273 -31.35 -10.47 12.38
N ALA A 274 -31.32 -10.38 13.72
CA ALA A 274 -30.07 -10.14 14.45
C ALA A 274 -28.99 -11.20 14.12
N ILE A 275 -29.40 -12.45 13.96
CA ILE A 275 -28.48 -13.55 13.62
C ILE A 275 -27.98 -13.47 12.18
N TYR A 276 -28.86 -13.12 11.24
CA TYR A 276 -28.48 -12.87 9.85
C TYR A 276 -27.41 -11.76 9.76
N ILE A 277 -27.64 -10.64 10.46
CA ILE A 277 -26.70 -9.50 10.51
C ILE A 277 -25.38 -9.92 11.16
N ALA A 278 -25.41 -10.68 12.27
CA ALA A 278 -24.20 -11.15 12.94
C ALA A 278 -23.39 -12.08 12.01
N ALA A 279 -24.03 -13.08 11.42
CA ALA A 279 -23.39 -14.01 10.51
C ALA A 279 -22.79 -13.31 9.25
N LEU A 280 -23.48 -12.30 8.70
CA LEU A 280 -22.95 -11.49 7.59
C LEU A 280 -21.70 -10.71 7.98
N ARG A 281 -21.64 -10.13 9.18
CA ARG A 281 -20.46 -9.41 9.69
C ARG A 281 -19.25 -10.32 9.79
N ASP A 282 -19.42 -11.54 10.31
CA ASP A 282 -18.36 -12.51 10.46
C ASP A 282 -17.96 -13.13 9.11
N ARG A 283 -18.94 -13.41 8.21
CA ARG A 283 -18.66 -13.88 6.85
C ARG A 283 -17.86 -12.86 6.05
N LEU A 284 -18.12 -11.56 6.19
CA LEU A 284 -17.33 -10.51 5.56
C LEU A 284 -15.84 -10.62 5.95
N THR A 285 -15.56 -10.91 7.22
CA THR A 285 -14.18 -11.16 7.69
C THR A 285 -13.59 -12.43 7.05
N ALA A 286 -14.35 -13.53 7.05
CA ALA A 286 -13.94 -14.79 6.43
C ALA A 286 -13.69 -14.63 4.92
N SER A 287 -14.59 -13.92 4.21
CA SER A 287 -14.47 -13.64 2.77
C SER A 287 -13.19 -12.87 2.43
N ASN A 288 -12.83 -11.87 3.24
CA ASN A 288 -11.57 -11.14 3.04
C ASN A 288 -10.35 -12.04 3.25
N ALA A 289 -10.35 -12.87 4.27
CA ALA A 289 -9.25 -13.79 4.56
C ALA A 289 -9.09 -14.87 3.46
N LEU A 290 -10.20 -15.25 2.81
CA LEU A 290 -10.23 -16.15 1.64
C LEU A 290 -9.99 -15.46 0.29
N GLU A 291 -9.62 -14.18 0.28
CA GLU A 291 -9.49 -13.34 -0.93
C GLU A 291 -10.77 -13.22 -1.77
N LYS A 292 -11.95 -13.55 -1.22
CA LYS A 292 -13.27 -13.40 -1.85
C LYS A 292 -13.79 -11.95 -1.68
N HIS A 293 -12.96 -10.97 -2.05
CA HIS A 293 -13.21 -9.55 -1.75
C HIS A 293 -14.50 -9.00 -2.39
N LYS A 294 -14.89 -9.47 -3.57
CA LYS A 294 -16.15 -9.05 -4.21
C LYS A 294 -17.37 -9.48 -3.39
N GLU A 295 -17.33 -10.63 -2.76
CA GLU A 295 -18.37 -11.11 -1.87
C GLU A 295 -18.41 -10.29 -0.58
N ALA A 296 -17.24 -9.98 0.00
CA ALA A 296 -17.14 -9.08 1.15
C ALA A 296 -17.75 -7.70 0.86
N LEU A 297 -17.52 -7.12 -0.33
CA LEU A 297 -18.17 -5.88 -0.75
C LEU A 297 -19.70 -6.02 -0.88
N ALA A 298 -20.18 -7.16 -1.39
CA ALA A 298 -21.61 -7.42 -1.51
C ALA A 298 -22.28 -7.56 -0.13
N ASP A 299 -21.63 -8.23 0.81
CA ASP A 299 -22.11 -8.38 2.18
C ASP A 299 -22.19 -7.04 2.92
N TYR A 300 -21.17 -6.21 2.77
CA TYR A 300 -21.24 -4.87 3.36
C TYR A 300 -22.39 -4.03 2.80
N ARG A 301 -22.67 -4.10 1.48
CA ARG A 301 -23.83 -3.40 0.89
C ARG A 301 -25.16 -3.86 1.48
N ARG A 302 -25.28 -5.14 1.86
CA ARG A 302 -26.47 -5.66 2.56
C ARG A 302 -26.51 -5.11 3.99
N LEU A 303 -25.39 -5.19 4.72
CA LEU A 303 -25.26 -4.68 6.10
C LEU A 303 -25.55 -3.18 6.21
N ALA A 304 -25.11 -2.39 5.24
CA ALA A 304 -25.33 -0.94 5.22
C ALA A 304 -26.81 -0.54 5.16
N LYS A 305 -27.68 -1.41 4.61
CA LYS A 305 -29.14 -1.21 4.59
C LYS A 305 -29.80 -1.42 5.96
N THR A 306 -29.14 -2.13 6.86
CA THR A 306 -29.67 -2.42 8.20
C THR A 306 -29.31 -1.37 9.25
N GLY A 307 -28.56 -0.34 8.88
CA GLY A 307 -28.14 0.75 9.74
C GLY A 307 -26.63 0.94 9.78
N GLU A 308 -26.16 1.83 10.66
CA GLU A 308 -24.74 2.11 10.84
C GLU A 308 -24.00 0.88 11.37
N GLN A 309 -22.87 0.56 10.74
CA GLN A 309 -22.07 -0.61 11.09
C GLN A 309 -20.93 -0.24 12.04
N PRO A 310 -20.53 -1.17 12.94
CA PRO A 310 -19.39 -0.97 13.84
C PRO A 310 -18.07 -0.80 13.08
N ASP A 311 -17.07 -0.18 13.73
CA ASP A 311 -15.79 0.13 13.12
C ASP A 311 -15.02 -1.10 12.61
N PHE A 312 -15.11 -2.26 13.30
CA PHE A 312 -14.47 -3.48 12.83
C PHE A 312 -15.06 -3.98 11.49
N VAL A 313 -16.37 -3.81 11.27
CA VAL A 313 -17.04 -4.15 10.00
C VAL A 313 -16.63 -3.16 8.90
N LYS A 314 -16.59 -1.86 9.24
CA LYS A 314 -16.12 -0.81 8.34
C LYS A 314 -14.65 -1.04 7.94
N ALA A 315 -13.80 -1.49 8.87
CA ALA A 315 -12.41 -1.84 8.60
C ALA A 315 -12.30 -3.02 7.61
N GLN A 316 -13.11 -4.06 7.77
CA GLN A 316 -13.14 -5.18 6.82
C GLN A 316 -13.65 -4.74 5.44
N TYR A 317 -14.65 -3.87 5.38
CA TYR A 317 -15.09 -3.28 4.13
C TYR A 317 -13.98 -2.46 3.45
N ALA A 318 -13.26 -1.65 4.21
CA ALA A 318 -12.12 -0.87 3.70
C ALA A 318 -11.00 -1.79 3.16
N ARG A 319 -10.72 -2.92 3.82
CA ARG A 319 -9.77 -3.94 3.33
C ARG A 319 -10.22 -4.53 1.99
N ALA A 320 -11.50 -4.86 1.85
CA ALA A 320 -12.05 -5.36 0.58
C ALA A 320 -11.97 -4.31 -0.54
N LEU A 321 -12.29 -3.06 -0.26
CA LEU A 321 -12.12 -1.93 -1.20
C LEU A 321 -10.66 -1.77 -1.64
N PHE A 322 -9.75 -1.81 -0.68
CA PHE A 322 -8.32 -1.73 -0.96
C PHE A 322 -7.85 -2.87 -1.86
N ALA A 323 -8.21 -4.11 -1.54
CA ALA A 323 -7.85 -5.30 -2.31
C ALA A 323 -8.45 -5.30 -3.74
N THR A 324 -9.58 -4.60 -3.94
CA THR A 324 -10.22 -4.45 -5.25
C THR A 324 -9.80 -3.19 -6.02
N GLY A 325 -8.81 -2.45 -5.50
CA GLY A 325 -8.22 -1.31 -6.18
C GLY A 325 -8.92 0.04 -5.92
N SER A 326 -9.57 0.20 -4.75
CA SER A 326 -10.22 1.45 -4.33
C SER A 326 -9.51 2.11 -3.13
N PRO A 327 -8.23 2.53 -3.28
CA PRO A 327 -7.43 3.01 -2.16
C PRO A 327 -7.92 4.36 -1.60
N ASN A 328 -8.56 5.22 -2.40
CA ASN A 328 -9.09 6.48 -1.89
C ASN A 328 -10.28 6.24 -0.96
N GLN A 329 -11.23 5.37 -1.34
CA GLN A 329 -12.38 5.01 -0.50
C GLN A 329 -11.90 4.28 0.76
N ALA A 330 -10.98 3.33 0.64
CA ALA A 330 -10.39 2.63 1.78
C ALA A 330 -9.73 3.60 2.76
N SER A 331 -8.90 4.52 2.27
CA SER A 331 -8.23 5.52 3.11
C SER A 331 -9.21 6.47 3.81
N ALA A 332 -10.33 6.83 3.17
CA ALA A 332 -11.36 7.67 3.78
C ALA A 332 -12.03 6.95 4.96
N ILE A 333 -12.34 5.65 4.82
CA ILE A 333 -12.96 4.85 5.88
C ILE A 333 -11.98 4.63 7.04
N PHE A 334 -10.73 4.21 6.78
CA PHE A 334 -9.73 4.06 7.83
C PHE A 334 -9.45 5.38 8.56
N ARG A 335 -9.44 6.50 7.84
CA ARG A 335 -9.32 7.82 8.45
C ARG A 335 -10.50 8.13 9.37
N GLY A 336 -11.73 7.86 8.93
CA GLY A 336 -12.93 8.04 9.76
C GLY A 336 -12.91 7.17 11.02
N ILE A 337 -12.37 5.93 10.95
CA ILE A 337 -12.16 5.06 12.12
C ILE A 337 -11.13 5.70 13.06
N ALA A 338 -9.98 6.14 12.55
CA ALA A 338 -8.93 6.78 13.34
C ALA A 338 -9.47 8.05 14.04
N ASP A 339 -10.23 8.89 13.34
CA ASP A 339 -10.81 10.13 13.89
C ASP A 339 -11.81 9.82 15.02
N ARG A 340 -12.62 8.74 14.90
CA ARG A 340 -13.51 8.30 16.00
C ARG A 340 -12.73 7.78 17.21
N GLN A 341 -11.68 7.01 17.01
CA GLN A 341 -10.81 6.54 18.10
C GLN A 341 -10.19 7.72 18.84
N ILE A 342 -9.72 8.74 18.11
CA ILE A 342 -9.19 9.97 18.71
C ILE A 342 -10.29 10.73 19.49
N ALA A 343 -11.49 10.87 18.90
CA ALA A 343 -12.61 11.57 19.57
C ALA A 343 -13.06 10.86 20.85
N GLN A 344 -12.88 9.54 20.94
CA GLN A 344 -13.15 8.73 22.13
C GLN A 344 -11.98 8.70 23.13
N SER A 345 -10.97 9.54 22.94
CA SER A 345 -9.72 9.55 23.72
C SER A 345 -8.99 8.21 23.72
N GLN A 346 -9.16 7.43 22.66
CA GLN A 346 -8.44 6.18 22.44
C GLN A 346 -7.20 6.43 21.59
N ARG A 347 -6.16 5.64 21.80
CA ARG A 347 -5.03 5.58 20.87
C ARG A 347 -5.49 4.90 19.58
N VAL A 348 -5.16 5.49 18.42
CA VAL A 348 -5.39 4.84 17.13
C VAL A 348 -4.60 3.51 17.10
N SER A 349 -5.28 2.42 16.79
CA SER A 349 -4.64 1.10 16.77
C SER A 349 -3.55 1.02 15.70
N ASP A 350 -2.49 0.25 15.96
CA ASP A 350 -1.38 0.07 15.02
C ASP A 350 -1.86 -0.54 13.69
N ASP A 351 -2.84 -1.45 13.75
CA ASP A 351 -3.48 -2.01 12.54
C ASP A 351 -4.18 -0.93 11.71
N THR A 352 -4.99 -0.05 12.34
CA THR A 352 -5.65 1.05 11.63
C THR A 352 -4.63 2.00 10.98
N ASN A 353 -3.56 2.35 11.70
CA ASN A 353 -2.48 3.19 11.18
C ASN A 353 -1.76 2.52 10.00
N GLU A 354 -1.41 1.25 10.10
CA GLU A 354 -0.71 0.51 9.05
C GLU A 354 -1.57 0.40 7.78
N GLN A 355 -2.85 0.05 7.91
CA GLN A 355 -3.80 0.00 6.80
C GLN A 355 -3.99 1.38 6.15
N LEU A 356 -4.03 2.44 6.94
CA LEU A 356 -4.15 3.81 6.44
C LEU A 356 -2.87 4.28 5.71
N ILE A 357 -1.68 3.93 6.23
CA ILE A 357 -0.40 4.19 5.56
C ILE A 357 -0.37 3.50 4.19
N GLN A 358 -0.74 2.23 4.15
CA GLN A 358 -0.77 1.45 2.91
C GLN A 358 -1.78 2.03 1.92
N ALA A 359 -3.00 2.35 2.36
CA ALA A 359 -4.02 2.94 1.51
C ALA A 359 -3.60 4.31 0.95
N TYR A 360 -2.92 5.14 1.76
CA TYR A 360 -2.35 6.40 1.26
C TYR A 360 -1.21 6.18 0.27
N ALA A 361 -0.35 5.16 0.48
CA ALA A 361 0.73 4.83 -0.44
C ALA A 361 0.19 4.41 -1.82
N ASP A 362 -0.82 3.53 -1.86
CA ASP A 362 -1.45 3.09 -3.11
C ASP A 362 -2.29 4.21 -3.78
N ALA A 363 -2.83 5.15 -2.98
CA ALA A 363 -3.45 6.37 -3.50
C ALA A 363 -2.43 7.40 -3.98
N ILE A 364 -1.13 7.07 -3.97
CA ILE A 364 0.01 7.96 -4.32
C ILE A 364 -0.04 9.26 -3.48
N ARG A 365 -0.30 9.13 -2.18
CA ARG A 365 -0.31 10.22 -1.20
C ARG A 365 0.80 9.99 -0.17
N TYR A 366 2.02 9.84 -0.64
CA TYR A 366 3.20 9.48 0.18
C TYR A 366 3.45 10.46 1.32
N SER A 367 3.19 11.76 1.09
CA SER A 367 3.30 12.80 2.13
C SER A 367 2.36 12.54 3.31
N LYS A 368 1.11 12.09 3.05
CA LYS A 368 0.16 11.73 4.10
C LYS A 368 0.58 10.48 4.84
N ALA A 369 1.07 9.46 4.12
CA ALA A 369 1.62 8.25 4.74
C ALA A 369 2.80 8.56 5.67
N ARG A 370 3.74 9.43 5.26
CA ARG A 370 4.87 9.89 6.10
C ARG A 370 4.42 10.62 7.36
N LEU A 371 3.37 11.43 7.27
CA LEU A 371 2.86 12.14 8.45
C LEU A 371 2.37 11.16 9.52
N LEU A 372 1.70 10.08 9.12
CA LEU A 372 1.27 9.03 10.05
C LEU A 372 2.47 8.29 10.68
N ILE A 373 3.48 7.96 9.86
CA ILE A 373 4.70 7.28 10.35
C ILE A 373 5.44 8.13 11.40
N ARG A 374 5.49 9.47 11.22
CA ARG A 374 6.10 10.39 12.21
C ARG A 374 5.40 10.37 13.56
N ASN A 375 4.11 10.04 13.59
CA ASN A 375 3.31 9.99 14.80
C ASN A 375 3.38 8.62 15.50
N TRP A 376 4.04 7.62 14.91
CA TRP A 376 4.32 6.35 15.58
C TRP A 376 5.36 6.55 16.68
N ASN A 377 5.31 5.67 17.69
CA ASN A 377 6.40 5.59 18.67
C ASN A 377 7.65 5.04 17.98
N THR A 378 8.59 5.93 17.66
CA THR A 378 9.81 5.60 16.91
C THR A 378 11.02 5.40 17.80
N ALA A 379 10.85 5.29 19.11
CA ALA A 379 11.95 4.93 20.02
C ALA A 379 12.54 3.57 19.62
N GLU A 380 13.86 3.45 19.61
CA GLU A 380 14.57 2.23 19.21
C GLU A 380 14.25 1.04 20.10
N THR A 381 14.05 1.31 21.39
CA THR A 381 13.72 0.30 22.38
C THR A 381 12.31 0.51 22.94
N ALA A 382 11.67 -0.60 23.32
CA ALA A 382 10.42 -0.63 24.06
C ALA A 382 10.54 -1.66 25.18
N LEU A 383 9.87 -1.43 26.30
CA LEU A 383 9.84 -2.40 27.38
C LEU A 383 8.92 -3.58 27.01
N ASP A 384 9.50 -4.78 26.92
CA ASP A 384 8.71 -6.02 26.91
C ASP A 384 8.22 -6.30 28.32
N PHE A 385 6.95 -5.99 28.54
CA PHE A 385 6.31 -6.15 29.84
C PHE A 385 6.16 -7.62 30.28
N THR A 386 6.26 -8.58 29.35
CA THR A 386 6.17 -10.00 29.69
C THR A 386 7.49 -10.54 30.23
N ARG A 387 8.61 -9.95 29.84
CA ARG A 387 9.96 -10.37 30.22
C ARG A 387 10.69 -9.37 31.12
N ASN A 388 10.12 -8.16 31.28
CA ASN A 388 10.72 -7.02 31.99
C ASN A 388 12.13 -6.65 31.47
N VAL A 389 12.30 -6.70 30.17
CA VAL A 389 13.55 -6.34 29.50
C VAL A 389 13.26 -5.31 28.42
N GLU A 390 14.21 -4.42 28.16
CA GLU A 390 14.15 -3.61 26.97
C GLU A 390 14.39 -4.48 25.74
N ILE A 391 13.45 -4.43 24.84
CA ILE A 391 13.55 -5.08 23.53
C ILE A 391 13.57 -4.02 22.44
N LYS A 392 14.06 -4.40 21.28
CA LYS A 392 13.92 -3.56 20.09
C LYS A 392 12.46 -3.28 19.82
N ASN A 393 12.13 -2.02 19.55
CA ASN A 393 10.75 -1.61 19.26
C ASN A 393 10.32 -2.06 17.86
N PRO A 394 9.36 -2.99 17.69
CA PRO A 394 8.94 -3.44 16.37
C PRO A 394 8.35 -2.32 15.50
N LEU A 395 7.78 -1.26 16.10
CA LEU A 395 7.25 -0.11 15.37
C LEU A 395 8.35 0.78 14.80
N HIS A 396 9.52 0.83 15.45
CA HIS A 396 10.71 1.51 14.94
C HIS A 396 11.16 0.88 13.62
N ASP A 397 11.32 -0.44 13.58
CA ASP A 397 11.73 -1.18 12.40
C ASP A 397 10.69 -1.02 11.27
N LYS A 398 9.41 -1.16 11.59
CA LYS A 398 8.31 -0.93 10.63
C LYS A 398 8.34 0.48 10.05
N ALA A 399 8.53 1.50 10.87
CA ALA A 399 8.62 2.89 10.43
C ALA A 399 9.82 3.12 9.49
N TYR A 400 10.97 2.51 9.81
CA TYR A 400 12.17 2.57 8.99
C TYR A 400 11.93 1.93 7.61
N PHE A 401 11.36 0.73 7.56
CA PHE A 401 11.07 0.03 6.31
C PHE A 401 9.99 0.72 5.48
N TRP A 402 8.95 1.27 6.10
CA TRP A 402 7.96 2.08 5.41
C TRP A 402 8.56 3.34 4.78
N ASN A 403 9.46 4.03 5.50
CA ASN A 403 10.14 5.20 4.95
C ASN A 403 11.00 4.85 3.74
N ALA A 404 11.71 3.72 3.76
CA ALA A 404 12.49 3.23 2.61
C ALA A 404 11.58 2.94 1.40
N ARG A 405 10.43 2.26 1.60
CA ARG A 405 9.44 2.03 0.52
C ARG A 405 8.91 3.34 -0.07
N LEU A 406 8.50 4.27 0.81
CA LEU A 406 7.97 5.56 0.37
C LEU A 406 9.02 6.41 -0.35
N ASP A 407 10.31 6.32 0.03
CA ASP A 407 11.38 7.00 -0.70
C ASP A 407 11.57 6.40 -2.10
N ALA A 408 11.56 5.08 -2.24
CA ALA A 408 11.70 4.43 -3.53
C ALA A 408 10.53 4.79 -4.46
N TRP A 409 9.28 4.70 -3.97
CA TRP A 409 8.08 5.01 -4.75
C TRP A 409 7.95 6.51 -5.08
N ASN A 410 8.55 7.37 -4.27
CA ASN A 410 8.58 8.82 -4.49
C ASN A 410 9.86 9.30 -5.23
N GLY A 411 10.41 8.45 -6.10
CA GLY A 411 11.50 8.81 -7.02
C GLY A 411 12.89 8.88 -6.38
N LYS A 412 13.09 8.33 -5.17
CA LYS A 412 14.39 8.33 -4.46
C LYS A 412 14.95 6.92 -4.23
N PRO A 413 15.01 6.05 -5.28
CA PRO A 413 15.39 4.65 -5.08
C PRO A 413 16.82 4.45 -4.58
N ARG A 414 17.75 5.37 -4.91
CA ARG A 414 19.12 5.32 -4.41
C ARG A 414 19.21 5.57 -2.92
N LYS A 415 18.43 6.54 -2.42
CA LYS A 415 18.35 6.81 -0.97
C LYS A 415 17.79 5.60 -0.24
N ALA A 416 16.66 5.05 -0.72
CA ALA A 416 16.05 3.87 -0.12
C ALA A 416 17.02 2.68 -0.06
N ALA A 417 17.76 2.41 -1.15
CA ALA A 417 18.76 1.34 -1.17
C ALA A 417 19.89 1.59 -0.18
N LYS A 418 20.42 2.82 -0.11
CA LYS A 418 21.48 3.21 0.84
C LYS A 418 21.02 3.06 2.30
N ASP A 419 19.78 3.47 2.62
CA ASP A 419 19.22 3.33 3.95
C ASP A 419 19.13 1.84 4.33
N MET A 420 18.68 0.97 3.41
CA MET A 420 18.63 -0.46 3.65
C MET A 420 20.01 -1.12 3.73
N ASP A 421 20.99 -0.66 2.95
CA ASP A 421 22.38 -1.15 3.05
C ASP A 421 22.99 -0.77 4.40
N ALA A 422 22.70 0.42 4.95
CA ALA A 422 23.12 0.83 6.29
C ALA A 422 22.49 -0.05 7.38
N TRP A 423 21.17 -0.33 7.27
CA TRP A 423 20.48 -1.26 8.17
C TRP A 423 21.10 -2.66 8.16
N LEU A 424 21.36 -3.19 6.96
CA LEU A 424 21.95 -4.53 6.79
C LEU A 424 23.41 -4.62 7.23
N ALA A 425 24.12 -3.50 7.33
CA ALA A 425 25.47 -3.46 7.92
C ALA A 425 25.43 -3.75 9.42
N GLU A 426 24.38 -3.29 10.11
CA GLU A 426 24.16 -3.54 11.55
C GLU A 426 23.40 -4.85 11.80
N HIS A 427 22.51 -5.24 10.87
CA HIS A 427 21.62 -6.39 10.98
C HIS A 427 21.72 -7.32 9.76
N PRO A 428 22.88 -7.97 9.50
CA PRO A 428 23.15 -8.69 8.25
C PRO A 428 22.30 -9.95 8.04
N ALA A 429 21.65 -10.45 9.08
CA ALA A 429 20.80 -11.63 9.07
C ALA A 429 19.29 -11.31 9.21
N ASP A 430 18.89 -10.03 9.10
CA ASP A 430 17.48 -9.65 9.12
C ASP A 430 16.78 -10.04 7.79
N PRO A 431 15.92 -11.09 7.79
CA PRO A 431 15.33 -11.57 6.55
C PRO A 431 14.39 -10.56 5.89
N TRP A 432 13.72 -9.72 6.69
CA TRP A 432 12.78 -8.73 6.16
C TRP A 432 13.49 -7.52 5.54
N ALA A 433 14.62 -7.13 6.11
CA ALA A 433 15.48 -6.11 5.53
C ALA A 433 16.11 -6.59 4.21
N LEU A 434 16.56 -7.86 4.16
CA LEU A 434 17.07 -8.49 2.94
C LEU A 434 15.98 -8.57 1.86
N VAL A 435 14.73 -8.94 2.24
CA VAL A 435 13.58 -8.94 1.32
C VAL A 435 13.32 -7.53 0.79
N LEU A 436 13.25 -6.52 1.66
CA LEU A 436 13.01 -5.15 1.22
C LEU A 436 14.13 -4.66 0.29
N ARG A 437 15.38 -4.99 0.58
CA ARG A 437 16.51 -4.66 -0.30
C ARG A 437 16.37 -5.32 -1.68
N GLY A 438 15.88 -6.57 -1.72
CA GLY A 438 15.51 -7.27 -2.96
C GLY A 438 14.35 -6.59 -3.70
N GLU A 439 13.28 -6.20 -3.01
CA GLU A 439 12.17 -5.44 -3.59
C GLU A 439 12.63 -4.12 -4.21
N LEU A 440 13.52 -3.39 -3.54
CA LEU A 440 14.12 -2.16 -4.07
C LEU A 440 14.92 -2.42 -5.35
N ALA A 441 15.66 -3.51 -5.43
CA ALA A 441 16.37 -3.91 -6.64
C ALA A 441 15.38 -4.27 -7.78
N GLN A 442 14.32 -5.03 -7.47
CA GLN A 442 13.27 -5.40 -8.43
C GLN A 442 12.55 -4.15 -8.99
N TRP A 443 12.17 -3.21 -8.15
CA TRP A 443 11.52 -1.95 -8.59
C TRP A 443 12.44 -1.09 -9.47
N ASN A 444 13.75 -1.24 -9.31
CA ASN A 444 14.72 -0.62 -10.20
C ASN A 444 14.95 -1.40 -11.52
N GLY A 445 14.30 -2.57 -11.69
CA GLY A 445 14.47 -3.45 -12.84
C GLY A 445 15.79 -4.23 -12.82
N HIS A 446 16.34 -4.47 -11.63
CA HIS A 446 17.57 -5.24 -11.40
C HIS A 446 17.24 -6.63 -10.86
N GLU A 447 16.53 -7.45 -11.65
CA GLU A 447 15.93 -8.70 -11.20
C GLU A 447 16.96 -9.73 -10.71
N GLU A 448 18.15 -9.79 -11.31
CA GLU A 448 19.23 -10.70 -10.87
C GLU A 448 19.74 -10.32 -9.46
N GLU A 449 19.91 -9.00 -9.22
CA GLU A 449 20.27 -8.49 -7.90
C GLU A 449 19.15 -8.78 -6.89
N ALA A 450 17.89 -8.56 -7.28
CA ALA A 450 16.74 -8.86 -6.45
C ALA A 450 16.68 -10.33 -6.03
N MET A 451 16.88 -11.25 -7.00
CA MET A 451 16.91 -12.70 -6.74
C MET A 451 18.05 -13.08 -5.79
N ALA A 452 19.24 -12.46 -5.91
CA ALA A 452 20.35 -12.72 -5.00
C ALA A 452 19.99 -12.33 -3.55
N TRP A 453 19.36 -11.17 -3.35
CA TRP A 453 18.87 -10.72 -2.06
C TRP A 453 17.78 -11.63 -1.48
N PHE A 454 16.82 -12.06 -2.32
CA PHE A 454 15.75 -12.96 -1.86
C PHE A 454 16.29 -14.34 -1.48
N ARG A 455 17.24 -14.91 -2.23
CA ARG A 455 17.89 -16.17 -1.87
C ARG A 455 18.63 -16.06 -0.53
N ARG A 456 19.37 -14.96 -0.33
CA ARG A 456 20.02 -14.70 0.95
C ARG A 456 19.01 -14.54 2.10
N ALA A 457 17.90 -13.83 1.89
CA ALA A 457 16.83 -13.71 2.88
C ALA A 457 16.26 -15.08 3.29
N LYS A 458 16.12 -16.00 2.33
CA LYS A 458 15.58 -17.34 2.56
C LYS A 458 16.45 -18.16 3.53
N GLU A 459 17.77 -17.94 3.57
CA GLU A 459 18.70 -18.63 4.48
C GLU A 459 18.44 -18.31 5.96
N TYR A 460 17.87 -17.13 6.26
CA TYR A 460 17.58 -16.68 7.62
C TYR A 460 16.09 -16.72 7.98
N ALA A 461 15.24 -17.09 7.03
CA ALA A 461 13.79 -17.07 7.20
C ALA A 461 13.25 -18.39 7.81
N SER A 462 12.20 -18.29 8.63
CA SER A 462 11.45 -19.46 9.08
C SER A 462 10.78 -20.19 7.89
N PRO A 463 10.44 -21.49 8.01
CA PRO A 463 9.80 -22.26 6.93
C PRO A 463 8.59 -21.57 6.29
N ASP A 464 7.70 -20.99 7.11
CA ASP A 464 6.51 -20.28 6.61
C ASP A 464 6.89 -19.00 5.83
N SER A 465 7.91 -18.28 6.30
CA SER A 465 8.44 -17.08 5.64
C SER A 465 9.19 -17.42 4.35
N GLN A 466 9.84 -18.58 4.27
CA GLN A 466 10.52 -19.04 3.04
C GLN A 466 9.56 -19.17 1.87
N GLU A 467 8.36 -19.69 2.11
CA GLU A 467 7.32 -19.80 1.09
C GLU A 467 6.91 -18.42 0.52
N TRP A 468 6.77 -17.43 1.39
CA TRP A 468 6.48 -16.06 0.96
C TRP A 468 7.64 -15.44 0.16
N ILE A 469 8.89 -15.74 0.52
CA ILE A 469 10.08 -15.32 -0.23
C ILE A 469 10.13 -16.02 -1.60
N ASP A 470 9.78 -17.30 -1.69
CA ASP A 470 9.69 -18.03 -2.95
C ASP A 470 8.68 -17.38 -3.92
N ASN A 471 7.57 -16.82 -3.41
CA ASN A 471 6.64 -15.99 -4.20
C ASN A 471 7.35 -14.77 -4.82
N LYS A 472 8.25 -14.09 -4.08
CA LYS A 472 9.04 -12.95 -4.60
C LYS A 472 10.04 -13.39 -5.68
N ILE A 473 10.69 -14.53 -5.47
CA ILE A 473 11.61 -15.12 -6.48
C ILE A 473 10.82 -15.47 -7.74
N ALA A 474 9.67 -16.12 -7.61
CA ALA A 474 8.80 -16.49 -8.72
C ALA A 474 8.34 -15.28 -9.55
N LEU A 475 8.00 -14.17 -8.90
CA LEU A 475 7.68 -12.90 -9.55
C LEU A 475 8.90 -12.34 -10.32
N SER A 476 10.09 -12.36 -9.71
CA SER A 476 11.33 -11.91 -10.37
C SER A 476 11.68 -12.77 -11.58
N GLU A 477 11.54 -14.10 -11.50
CA GLU A 477 11.74 -15.00 -12.64
C GLU A 477 10.75 -14.68 -13.78
N MET A 478 9.47 -14.45 -13.46
CA MET A 478 8.47 -14.09 -14.45
C MET A 478 8.77 -12.73 -15.12
N PHE A 479 9.11 -11.69 -14.35
CA PHE A 479 9.41 -10.36 -14.88
C PHE A 479 10.74 -10.31 -15.64
N SER A 480 11.70 -11.18 -15.31
CA SER A 480 12.93 -11.33 -16.10
C SER A 480 12.69 -12.03 -17.42
N GLY A 481 11.52 -12.65 -17.63
CA GLY A 481 11.20 -13.44 -18.82
C GLY A 481 11.59 -14.93 -18.72
N ASN A 482 12.04 -15.38 -17.56
CA ASN A 482 12.34 -16.78 -17.31
C ASN A 482 11.07 -17.59 -17.01
N TRP A 483 10.22 -17.71 -18.03
CA TRP A 483 8.90 -18.37 -17.92
C TRP A 483 8.98 -19.81 -17.47
N LYS A 484 10.06 -20.51 -17.85
CA LYS A 484 10.27 -21.91 -17.48
C LYS A 484 10.41 -22.07 -15.97
N GLU A 485 11.24 -21.24 -15.32
CA GLU A 485 11.40 -21.28 -13.86
C GLU A 485 10.15 -20.73 -13.15
N ALA A 486 9.58 -19.64 -13.63
CA ALA A 486 8.30 -19.14 -13.11
C ALA A 486 7.18 -20.19 -13.17
N GLY A 487 7.15 -21.01 -14.23
CA GLY A 487 6.21 -22.12 -14.39
C GLY A 487 6.40 -23.23 -13.35
N LYS A 488 7.65 -23.54 -12.96
CA LYS A 488 7.93 -24.49 -11.87
C LYS A 488 7.38 -24.00 -10.54
N TYR A 489 7.59 -22.71 -10.22
CA TYR A 489 7.01 -22.10 -9.02
C TYR A 489 5.48 -22.07 -9.06
N ALA A 490 4.87 -21.83 -10.23
CA ALA A 490 3.42 -21.86 -10.37
C ALA A 490 2.83 -23.26 -10.10
N ALA A 491 3.50 -24.32 -10.54
CA ALA A 491 3.11 -25.69 -10.26
C ALA A 491 3.32 -26.06 -8.78
N ALA A 492 4.49 -25.76 -8.22
CA ALA A 492 4.82 -26.05 -6.81
C ALA A 492 3.98 -25.26 -5.79
N GLY A 493 3.47 -24.09 -6.18
CA GLY A 493 2.65 -23.21 -5.37
C GLY A 493 1.14 -23.30 -5.67
N ALA A 494 0.69 -24.33 -6.44
CA ALA A 494 -0.71 -24.41 -6.91
C ALA A 494 -1.73 -24.34 -5.78
N ASP A 495 -1.48 -25.04 -4.68
CA ASP A 495 -2.39 -25.14 -3.53
C ASP A 495 -1.96 -24.29 -2.33
N LYS A 496 -0.92 -23.43 -2.49
CA LYS A 496 -0.35 -22.66 -1.41
C LYS A 496 -0.92 -21.25 -1.39
N PRO A 497 -1.53 -20.78 -0.26
CA PRO A 497 -2.12 -19.45 -0.15
C PRO A 497 -1.12 -18.31 -0.44
N ASN A 498 0.12 -18.44 0.06
CA ASN A 498 1.15 -17.40 -0.12
C ASN A 498 1.56 -17.17 -1.59
N PHE A 499 1.17 -18.07 -2.51
CA PHE A 499 1.39 -17.94 -3.95
C PHE A 499 0.20 -17.35 -4.71
N SER A 500 -0.90 -17.01 -4.06
CA SER A 500 -2.12 -16.50 -4.73
C SER A 500 -1.83 -15.25 -5.58
N GLY A 501 -1.07 -14.29 -5.06
CA GLY A 501 -0.67 -13.07 -5.75
C GLY A 501 0.18 -13.34 -6.99
N PHE A 502 1.17 -14.27 -6.91
CA PHE A 502 1.97 -14.68 -8.05
C PHE A 502 1.14 -15.45 -9.09
N ARG A 503 0.34 -16.44 -8.65
CA ARG A 503 -0.51 -17.22 -9.57
C ARG A 503 -1.42 -16.34 -10.40
N ARG A 504 -2.08 -15.35 -9.76
CA ARG A 504 -2.93 -14.39 -10.45
C ARG A 504 -2.16 -13.62 -11.52
N GLN A 505 -1.00 -13.05 -11.18
CA GLN A 505 -0.16 -12.33 -12.13
C GLN A 505 0.39 -13.24 -13.24
N TYR A 506 0.77 -14.47 -12.91
CA TYR A 506 1.25 -15.45 -13.88
C TYR A 506 0.17 -15.82 -14.90
N ILE A 507 -1.08 -16.03 -14.46
CA ILE A 507 -2.23 -16.28 -15.34
C ILE A 507 -2.52 -15.06 -16.22
N GLU A 508 -2.59 -13.87 -15.63
CA GLU A 508 -2.88 -12.60 -16.34
C GLU A 508 -1.80 -12.25 -17.38
N ASN A 509 -0.52 -12.51 -17.09
CA ASN A 509 0.56 -12.21 -18.04
C ASN A 509 0.73 -13.28 -19.14
N ARG A 510 0.07 -14.41 -18.98
CA ARG A 510 -0.04 -15.45 -20.04
C ARG A 510 -1.32 -15.36 -20.85
N ALA A 511 -2.27 -14.54 -20.47
CA ALA A 511 -3.56 -14.39 -21.16
C ALA A 511 -3.37 -13.93 -22.62
N PRO A 512 -4.27 -14.31 -23.55
CA PRO A 512 -4.33 -13.73 -24.87
C PRO A 512 -4.46 -12.21 -24.78
N GLN A 513 -3.89 -11.48 -25.74
CA GLN A 513 -3.80 -10.04 -25.69
C GLN A 513 -4.01 -9.42 -27.07
N LEU A 514 -4.88 -8.42 -27.15
CA LEU A 514 -4.97 -7.49 -28.27
C LEU A 514 -4.14 -6.25 -27.96
N VAL A 515 -3.33 -5.83 -28.90
CA VAL A 515 -2.65 -4.52 -28.92
C VAL A 515 -3.02 -3.85 -30.22
N ALA A 516 -3.56 -2.65 -30.17
CA ALA A 516 -3.93 -1.87 -31.35
C ALA A 516 -3.51 -0.41 -31.15
N ASN A 517 -2.95 0.18 -32.19
CA ASN A 517 -2.53 1.58 -32.21
C ASN A 517 -3.05 2.25 -33.48
N ALA A 518 -3.35 3.54 -33.39
CA ALA A 518 -3.62 4.37 -34.53
C ALA A 518 -3.00 5.76 -34.30
N GLN A 519 -2.47 6.32 -35.38
CA GLN A 519 -1.90 7.66 -35.40
C GLN A 519 -2.47 8.43 -36.59
N ALA A 520 -2.86 9.67 -36.37
CA ALA A 520 -3.25 10.60 -37.40
C ALA A 520 -2.37 11.84 -37.30
N MET A 521 -1.92 12.36 -38.44
CA MET A 521 -1.08 13.55 -38.52
C MET A 521 -1.56 14.45 -39.65
N LYS A 522 -1.90 15.67 -39.34
CA LYS A 522 -2.24 16.70 -40.32
C LYS A 522 -1.07 17.68 -40.43
N THR A 523 -0.39 17.66 -41.58
CA THR A 523 0.66 18.58 -41.92
C THR A 523 0.08 19.82 -42.59
N THR A 524 0.57 21.01 -42.24
CA THR A 524 0.28 22.27 -42.90
C THR A 524 1.47 22.64 -43.79
N SER A 525 1.25 23.44 -44.85
CA SER A 525 2.27 23.85 -45.83
C SER A 525 3.74 23.60 -45.45
N PRO A 526 4.62 23.13 -46.39
CA PRO A 526 4.41 23.02 -47.84
C PRO A 526 3.76 21.69 -48.31
N THR A 527 3.71 20.63 -47.49
CA THR A 527 3.17 19.31 -47.83
C THR A 527 1.76 19.08 -47.26
N ASP A 528 0.89 20.08 -47.42
CA ASP A 528 -0.50 20.01 -46.87
C ASP A 528 -1.19 18.68 -47.11
N GLY A 529 -1.58 18.04 -46.03
CA GLY A 529 -2.22 16.73 -46.07
C GLY A 529 -2.44 16.06 -44.71
N THR A 530 -3.24 14.99 -44.70
CA THR A 530 -3.49 14.16 -43.56
C THR A 530 -2.94 12.74 -43.80
N GLU A 531 -2.05 12.31 -42.96
CA GLU A 531 -1.53 10.95 -42.92
C GLU A 531 -2.18 10.19 -41.73
N TRP A 532 -2.35 8.89 -41.87
CA TRP A 532 -2.68 8.04 -40.75
C TRP A 532 -2.01 6.68 -40.90
N GLU A 533 -1.71 6.09 -39.76
CA GLU A 533 -1.21 4.74 -39.62
C GLU A 533 -2.02 4.00 -38.56
N GLN A 534 -2.21 2.70 -38.75
CA GLN A 534 -2.75 1.82 -37.73
C GLN A 534 -1.97 0.51 -37.71
N ASP A 535 -1.93 -0.11 -36.56
CA ASP A 535 -1.48 -1.49 -36.39
C ASP A 535 -2.33 -2.21 -35.34
N ALA A 536 -2.55 -3.48 -35.55
CA ALA A 536 -3.23 -4.36 -34.61
C ALA A 536 -2.54 -5.70 -34.54
N THR A 537 -2.28 -6.19 -33.32
CA THR A 537 -1.68 -7.51 -33.08
C THR A 537 -2.49 -8.27 -32.04
N LEU A 538 -2.93 -9.48 -32.38
CA LEU A 538 -3.63 -10.39 -31.50
C LEU A 538 -2.69 -11.55 -31.13
N TYR A 539 -2.28 -11.58 -29.85
CA TYR A 539 -1.44 -12.64 -29.31
C TYR A 539 -2.26 -13.77 -28.73
N SER A 540 -1.85 -15.01 -28.98
CA SER A 540 -2.37 -16.18 -28.30
C SER A 540 -1.99 -16.20 -26.82
N LYS A 541 -2.62 -17.12 -26.06
CA LYS A 541 -2.20 -17.43 -24.69
C LYS A 541 -0.73 -17.90 -24.71
N ARG A 542 0.07 -17.36 -23.80
CA ARG A 542 1.48 -17.77 -23.63
C ARG A 542 1.55 -19.16 -23.01
N SER A 543 2.38 -20.04 -23.54
CA SER A 543 2.67 -21.39 -23.00
C SER A 543 3.36 -21.29 -21.62
N ALA A 544 3.48 -22.40 -20.90
CA ALA A 544 4.24 -22.44 -19.65
C ALA A 544 5.73 -22.10 -19.85
N GLY A 545 6.30 -22.42 -21.02
CA GLY A 545 7.66 -22.07 -21.41
C GLY A 545 7.81 -20.62 -21.90
N GLY A 546 6.74 -19.85 -21.98
CA GLY A 546 6.79 -18.45 -22.38
C GLY A 546 6.54 -18.18 -23.88
N HIS A 547 6.31 -19.22 -24.70
CA HIS A 547 6.08 -19.07 -26.14
C HIS A 547 4.66 -18.64 -26.43
N ARG A 548 4.45 -17.82 -27.46
CA ARG A 548 3.13 -17.44 -27.99
C ARG A 548 3.18 -17.17 -29.48
N ALA A 549 2.08 -17.45 -30.18
CA ALA A 549 1.86 -17.04 -31.55
C ALA A 549 1.07 -15.73 -31.61
N TYR A 550 1.07 -15.07 -32.75
CA TYR A 550 0.25 -13.88 -32.99
C TYR A 550 -0.11 -13.72 -34.47
N VAL A 551 -1.14 -12.95 -34.71
CA VAL A 551 -1.49 -12.42 -36.01
C VAL A 551 -1.42 -10.89 -35.92
N THR A 552 -0.97 -10.25 -37.01
CA THR A 552 -0.79 -8.81 -37.06
C THR A 552 -1.26 -8.23 -38.38
N GLU A 553 -1.74 -7.00 -38.30
CA GLU A 553 -2.07 -6.15 -39.45
C GLU A 553 -1.47 -4.78 -39.21
N ARG A 554 -0.95 -4.13 -40.29
CA ARG A 554 -0.51 -2.76 -40.30
C ARG A 554 -0.92 -2.10 -41.60
N SER A 555 -1.50 -0.89 -41.55
CA SER A 555 -1.87 -0.09 -42.70
C SER A 555 -1.41 1.36 -42.52
N ALA A 556 -1.01 1.98 -43.62
CA ALA A 556 -0.66 3.37 -43.70
C ALA A 556 -1.35 4.05 -44.86
N TYR A 557 -1.73 5.30 -44.67
CA TYR A 557 -2.33 6.19 -45.65
C TYR A 557 -1.52 7.49 -45.68
N VAL A 558 -1.07 7.88 -46.87
CA VAL A 558 -0.25 9.07 -47.07
C VAL A 558 -0.87 9.92 -48.18
N PRO A 559 -1.07 11.24 -48.00
CA PRO A 559 -1.58 12.11 -49.05
C PRO A 559 -0.60 12.19 -50.19
N ASN A 560 -1.10 12.22 -51.38
CA ASN A 560 -0.36 12.45 -52.64
C ASN A 560 -1.21 13.25 -53.59
N HIS A 561 -0.59 14.09 -54.42
CA HIS A 561 -1.30 14.96 -55.36
C HIS A 561 -2.35 14.19 -56.18
N GLY A 562 -3.60 14.44 -55.91
CA GLY A 562 -4.77 13.92 -56.63
C GLY A 562 -5.30 12.53 -56.21
N SER A 563 -4.47 11.65 -55.68
CA SER A 563 -4.91 10.31 -55.21
C SER A 563 -4.10 9.85 -53.97
N PRO A 564 -4.76 9.49 -52.87
CA PRO A 564 -4.06 9.06 -51.65
C PRO A 564 -3.36 7.71 -51.88
N LEU A 565 -2.18 7.58 -51.30
CA LEU A 565 -1.40 6.35 -51.31
C LEU A 565 -1.80 5.49 -50.12
N ARG A 566 -2.01 4.23 -50.35
CA ARG A 566 -2.31 3.23 -49.30
C ARG A 566 -1.33 2.08 -49.39
N ALA A 567 -0.82 1.64 -48.23
CA ALA A 567 0.01 0.47 -48.13
C ALA A 567 -0.35 -0.28 -46.85
N GLY A 568 -0.48 -1.60 -46.95
CA GLY A 568 -0.79 -2.44 -45.80
C GLY A 568 -0.05 -3.76 -45.86
N ARG A 569 -0.02 -4.45 -44.76
CA ARG A 569 0.53 -5.79 -44.62
C ARG A 569 -0.18 -6.58 -43.51
N ALA A 570 -0.30 -7.86 -43.69
CA ALA A 570 -0.80 -8.79 -42.68
C ALA A 570 0.10 -10.01 -42.59
N GLY A 571 0.24 -10.53 -41.40
CA GLY A 571 1.17 -11.65 -41.15
C GLY A 571 0.84 -12.42 -39.90
N VAL A 572 1.60 -13.51 -39.75
CA VAL A 572 1.59 -14.39 -38.60
C VAL A 572 2.99 -14.46 -38.01
N GLY A 573 3.08 -14.57 -36.71
CA GLY A 573 4.38 -14.65 -36.04
C GLY A 573 4.34 -15.46 -34.77
N ALA A 574 5.54 -15.68 -34.23
CA ALA A 574 5.74 -16.34 -32.96
C ALA A 574 6.81 -15.62 -32.13
N GLN A 575 6.55 -15.51 -30.85
CA GLN A 575 7.53 -15.13 -29.83
C GLN A 575 7.98 -16.38 -29.09
N ILE A 576 9.26 -16.67 -29.15
CA ILE A 576 9.91 -17.86 -28.58
C ILE A 576 10.78 -17.39 -27.42
N SER A 577 10.43 -17.77 -26.21
CA SER A 577 11.22 -17.46 -25.01
C SER A 577 12.34 -18.51 -24.85
N LEU A 578 13.57 -18.05 -24.92
CA LEU A 578 14.80 -18.85 -24.79
C LEU A 578 15.71 -18.20 -23.75
N TYR A 579 15.15 -17.89 -22.56
CA TYR A 579 15.87 -17.13 -21.53
C TYR A 579 17.38 -17.42 -21.48
N PRO A 580 18.24 -16.39 -21.48
CA PRO A 580 17.97 -14.96 -21.39
C PRO A 580 17.59 -14.24 -22.69
N ALA A 581 17.36 -14.99 -23.79
CA ALA A 581 16.90 -14.47 -25.08
C ALA A 581 15.39 -14.59 -25.25
N THR A 582 14.82 -13.70 -26.05
CA THR A 582 13.49 -13.85 -26.67
C THR A 582 13.64 -13.63 -28.17
N VAL A 583 13.25 -14.60 -28.96
CA VAL A 583 13.29 -14.51 -30.43
C VAL A 583 11.87 -14.34 -30.95
N THR A 584 11.67 -13.36 -31.83
CA THR A 584 10.41 -13.12 -32.53
C THR A 584 10.63 -13.37 -34.02
N VAL A 585 9.79 -14.18 -34.63
CA VAL A 585 9.75 -14.39 -36.08
C VAL A 585 8.37 -14.07 -36.61
N GLU A 586 8.30 -13.42 -37.77
CA GLU A 586 7.06 -13.05 -38.42
C GLU A 586 7.21 -13.20 -39.92
N ALA A 587 6.16 -13.63 -40.60
CA ALA A 587 6.08 -13.66 -42.03
C ALA A 587 4.66 -13.33 -42.49
N GLY A 588 4.54 -12.73 -43.66
CA GLY A 588 3.26 -12.33 -44.20
C GLY A 588 3.35 -11.76 -45.61
N HIS A 589 2.28 -11.10 -45.97
CA HIS A 589 2.16 -10.49 -47.31
C HIS A 589 1.59 -9.09 -47.21
N GLY A 590 2.08 -8.23 -48.08
CA GLY A 590 1.54 -6.90 -48.25
C GLY A 590 0.29 -6.84 -49.12
N PHE A 591 -0.46 -5.78 -49.03
CA PHE A 591 -1.60 -5.44 -49.86
C PHE A 591 -1.59 -3.94 -50.25
N ASP A 592 -2.45 -3.55 -51.17
CA ASP A 592 -2.43 -2.22 -51.81
C ASP A 592 -1.07 -1.98 -52.50
N LEU A 593 -0.36 -0.89 -52.19
CA LEU A 593 0.95 -0.61 -52.76
C LEU A 593 2.05 -1.58 -52.29
N ASN A 594 1.91 -2.16 -51.14
CA ASN A 594 2.86 -3.15 -50.63
C ASN A 594 2.47 -4.55 -51.14
N ARG A 595 3.02 -5.00 -52.29
CA ARG A 595 2.56 -6.19 -53.01
C ARG A 595 3.47 -7.39 -52.85
N LYS A 596 4.51 -7.34 -51.99
CA LYS A 596 5.47 -8.43 -51.78
C LYS A 596 5.29 -9.13 -50.45
N ALA A 597 5.71 -10.38 -50.41
CA ALA A 597 5.88 -11.07 -49.15
C ALA A 597 6.99 -10.42 -48.31
N TYR A 598 6.86 -10.54 -46.97
CA TYR A 598 7.84 -10.04 -46.02
C TYR A 598 8.18 -11.07 -44.95
N ALA A 599 9.33 -10.89 -44.32
CA ALA A 599 9.73 -11.66 -43.14
C ALA A 599 10.48 -10.73 -42.17
N LEU A 600 10.33 -11.03 -40.89
CA LEU A 600 11.02 -10.33 -39.80
C LEU A 600 11.58 -11.37 -38.82
N ALA A 601 12.83 -11.17 -38.39
CA ALA A 601 13.42 -11.84 -37.25
C ALA A 601 13.96 -10.82 -36.28
N SER A 602 13.64 -10.96 -34.99
CA SER A 602 14.10 -10.08 -33.92
C SER A 602 14.59 -10.93 -32.75
N ALA A 603 15.69 -10.55 -32.14
CA ALA A 603 16.22 -11.16 -30.94
C ALA A 603 16.48 -10.11 -29.86
N ASP A 604 15.81 -10.25 -28.74
CA ASP A 604 16.10 -9.51 -27.50
C ASP A 604 16.95 -10.41 -26.61
N TYR A 605 18.15 -9.95 -26.23
CA TYR A 605 19.05 -10.68 -25.36
C TYR A 605 19.38 -9.86 -24.11
N ARG A 606 19.08 -10.43 -22.96
CA ARG A 606 19.43 -9.84 -21.66
C ARG A 606 20.86 -10.25 -21.30
N LEU A 607 21.81 -9.34 -21.55
CA LEU A 607 23.22 -9.59 -21.23
C LEU A 607 23.46 -9.57 -19.73
N THR A 608 22.80 -8.62 -19.04
CA THR A 608 22.75 -8.53 -17.57
C THR A 608 21.36 -8.08 -17.15
N GLY A 609 21.03 -8.06 -15.84
CA GLY A 609 19.79 -7.49 -15.32
C GLY A 609 19.57 -6.02 -15.69
N ARG A 610 20.64 -5.31 -16.11
CA ARG A 610 20.59 -3.87 -16.46
C ARG A 610 20.81 -3.58 -17.94
N LEU A 611 21.40 -4.51 -18.69
CA LEU A 611 21.76 -4.32 -20.10
C LEU A 611 21.04 -5.31 -20.99
N LYS A 612 20.21 -4.77 -21.90
CA LYS A 612 19.54 -5.53 -22.94
C LYS A 612 20.10 -5.15 -24.31
N LEU A 613 20.36 -6.15 -25.14
CA LEU A 613 20.72 -6.00 -26.52
C LEU A 613 19.55 -6.43 -27.40
N LYS A 614 19.34 -5.75 -28.52
CA LYS A 614 18.32 -6.10 -29.51
C LYS A 614 18.93 -6.13 -30.89
N ALA A 615 18.59 -7.13 -31.67
CA ALA A 615 18.94 -7.24 -33.08
C ALA A 615 17.70 -7.55 -33.90
N ASP A 616 17.47 -6.79 -34.97
CA ASP A 616 16.33 -6.99 -35.88
C ASP A 616 16.83 -7.14 -37.31
N ALA A 617 16.22 -8.01 -38.09
CA ALA A 617 16.41 -8.16 -39.52
C ALA A 617 15.05 -8.29 -40.21
N ALA A 618 14.77 -7.46 -41.20
CA ALA A 618 13.50 -7.45 -41.92
C ALA A 618 13.73 -7.48 -43.43
N TYR A 619 13.18 -8.50 -44.09
CA TYR A 619 13.01 -8.56 -45.54
C TYR A 619 11.71 -7.85 -45.91
N ASN A 620 11.73 -6.87 -46.81
CA ASN A 620 10.63 -5.95 -47.10
C ASN A 620 10.08 -5.32 -45.83
N SER A 621 10.89 -4.43 -45.23
CA SER A 621 10.60 -3.77 -43.96
C SER A 621 9.29 -2.98 -43.97
N ALA A 622 8.60 -3.00 -42.81
CA ALA A 622 7.43 -2.15 -42.58
C ALA A 622 7.76 -0.64 -42.57
N ASN A 623 9.03 -0.28 -42.35
CA ASN A 623 9.52 1.08 -42.35
C ASN A 623 9.87 1.61 -43.74
N THR A 624 9.64 0.81 -44.81
CA THR A 624 9.75 1.30 -46.20
C THR A 624 8.75 2.43 -46.42
N PRO A 625 9.16 3.63 -46.81
CA PRO A 625 8.26 4.76 -47.03
C PRO A 625 7.15 4.41 -48.04
N VAL A 626 5.90 4.79 -47.76
CA VAL A 626 4.77 4.51 -48.69
C VAL A 626 5.00 5.16 -50.05
N LYS A 627 5.66 6.31 -50.11
CA LYS A 627 6.08 6.94 -51.35
C LYS A 627 7.09 6.11 -52.15
N ALA A 628 7.99 5.38 -51.50
CA ALA A 628 8.90 4.42 -52.14
C ALA A 628 8.13 3.21 -52.71
N LEU A 629 7.20 2.64 -51.95
CA LEU A 629 6.32 1.55 -52.41
C LEU A 629 5.48 1.94 -53.63
N ASN A 630 5.10 3.20 -53.75
CA ASN A 630 4.40 3.73 -54.94
C ASN A 630 5.27 3.68 -56.21
N GLN A 631 6.59 3.67 -56.08
CA GLN A 631 7.56 3.47 -57.16
C GLN A 631 8.05 2.01 -57.25
N ASN A 632 7.36 1.09 -56.53
CA ASN A 632 7.74 -0.34 -56.43
C ASN A 632 9.13 -0.58 -55.83
N VAL A 633 9.60 0.41 -55.01
CA VAL A 633 10.85 0.33 -54.26
C VAL A 633 10.60 -0.23 -52.88
N TYR A 634 11.30 -1.30 -52.54
CA TYR A 634 11.21 -1.98 -51.22
C TYR A 634 12.55 -1.87 -50.51
N ALA A 635 12.56 -2.06 -49.19
CA ALA A 635 13.77 -2.01 -48.41
C ALA A 635 13.94 -3.17 -47.46
N HIS A 636 15.17 -3.63 -47.29
CA HIS A 636 15.61 -4.56 -46.26
C HIS A 636 16.21 -3.76 -45.11
N GLU A 637 15.94 -4.17 -43.88
CA GLU A 637 16.35 -3.37 -42.72
C GLU A 637 17.05 -4.27 -41.69
N TYR A 638 18.12 -3.76 -41.10
CA TYR A 638 18.92 -4.39 -40.07
C TYR A 638 19.21 -3.38 -38.96
N ASN A 639 18.85 -3.72 -37.71
CA ASN A 639 19.06 -2.87 -36.56
C ASN A 639 19.78 -3.59 -35.44
N LEU A 640 20.66 -2.88 -34.76
CA LEU A 640 21.26 -3.28 -33.49
C LEU A 640 21.03 -2.17 -32.46
N ALA A 641 20.58 -2.52 -31.28
CA ALA A 641 20.35 -1.58 -30.20
C ALA A 641 20.80 -2.14 -28.86
N ALA A 642 21.17 -1.24 -27.97
CA ALA A 642 21.47 -1.53 -26.57
C ALA A 642 20.67 -0.59 -25.68
N GLU A 643 20.07 -1.15 -24.62
CA GLU A 643 19.36 -0.40 -23.59
C GLU A 643 19.97 -0.70 -22.23
N TYR A 644 20.41 0.32 -21.53
CA TYR A 644 20.95 0.26 -20.18
C TYR A 644 20.01 0.91 -19.17
N ARG A 645 19.46 0.11 -18.26
CA ARG A 645 18.64 0.58 -17.15
C ARG A 645 19.51 0.81 -15.91
N HIS A 646 19.87 2.08 -15.69
CA HIS A 646 20.65 2.45 -14.51
C HIS A 646 19.81 2.31 -13.22
N SER A 647 18.54 2.70 -13.29
CA SER A 647 17.56 2.58 -12.20
C SER A 647 16.13 2.76 -12.75
N SER A 648 15.12 2.71 -11.89
CA SER A 648 13.73 3.06 -12.24
C SER A 648 13.57 4.52 -12.71
N VAL A 649 14.51 5.39 -12.37
CA VAL A 649 14.47 6.83 -12.69
C VAL A 649 15.37 7.23 -13.87
N THR A 650 16.29 6.38 -14.33
CA THR A 650 17.23 6.68 -15.42
C THR A 650 17.43 5.50 -16.34
N GLN A 651 17.17 5.71 -17.63
CA GLN A 651 17.38 4.74 -18.70
C GLN A 651 18.09 5.42 -19.86
N ILE A 652 19.03 4.73 -20.50
CA ILE A 652 19.82 5.21 -21.63
C ILE A 652 19.80 4.11 -22.69
N GLY A 653 19.69 4.50 -23.94
CA GLY A 653 19.80 3.56 -25.05
C GLY A 653 20.53 4.13 -26.25
N ALA A 654 21.05 3.26 -27.06
CA ALA A 654 21.69 3.59 -28.33
C ALA A 654 21.32 2.55 -29.38
N GLY A 655 21.23 2.96 -30.63
CA GLY A 655 20.95 2.07 -31.74
C GLY A 655 21.65 2.47 -33.02
N VAL A 656 21.93 1.51 -33.86
CA VAL A 656 22.41 1.70 -35.23
C VAL A 656 21.53 0.89 -36.20
N GLY A 657 21.26 1.45 -37.35
CA GLY A 657 20.42 0.83 -38.36
C GLY A 657 21.00 0.93 -39.76
N LEU A 658 20.66 -0.05 -40.56
CA LEU A 658 20.96 -0.10 -41.98
C LEU A 658 19.69 -0.44 -42.74
N MET A 659 19.32 0.37 -43.78
CA MET A 659 18.19 0.11 -44.65
C MET A 659 18.67 0.14 -46.08
N ASP A 660 18.58 -1.02 -46.73
CA ASP A 660 19.04 -1.24 -48.12
C ASP A 660 17.80 -1.27 -49.03
N PHE A 661 17.68 -0.27 -49.92
CA PHE A 661 16.59 -0.12 -50.86
C PHE A 661 16.97 -0.80 -52.21
N ASP A 662 15.99 -1.41 -52.83
CA ASP A 662 16.20 -2.11 -54.11
C ASP A 662 16.42 -1.19 -55.34
N ASP A 663 16.28 0.16 -55.15
CA ASP A 663 16.72 1.19 -56.09
C ASP A 663 18.20 1.56 -55.93
N GLY A 664 18.92 0.90 -55.03
CA GLY A 664 20.34 1.13 -54.77
C GLY A 664 20.65 2.17 -53.71
N ASN A 665 19.65 2.83 -53.09
CA ASN A 665 19.87 3.68 -51.93
C ASN A 665 20.24 2.83 -50.70
N LEU A 666 21.17 3.34 -49.90
CA LEU A 666 21.54 2.75 -48.61
C LEU A 666 21.49 3.81 -47.54
N ARG A 667 20.52 3.65 -46.62
CA ARG A 667 20.36 4.52 -45.45
C ARG A 667 21.06 3.89 -44.25
N LYS A 668 21.96 4.66 -43.62
CA LYS A 668 22.61 4.34 -42.35
C LYS A 668 22.06 5.26 -41.26
N SER A 669 21.72 4.74 -40.13
CA SER A 669 21.21 5.51 -38.99
C SER A 669 21.91 5.17 -37.70
N ALA A 670 21.98 6.16 -36.81
CA ALA A 670 22.40 5.98 -35.42
C ALA A 670 21.58 6.86 -34.51
N ASN A 671 21.25 6.40 -33.33
CA ASN A 671 20.56 7.21 -32.33
C ASN A 671 21.08 6.93 -30.92
N VAL A 672 20.92 7.91 -30.05
CA VAL A 672 21.15 7.81 -28.59
C VAL A 672 20.01 8.54 -27.89
N TRP A 673 19.52 7.94 -26.85
CA TRP A 673 18.47 8.55 -26.05
C TRP A 673 18.69 8.35 -24.55
N MET A 674 18.14 9.24 -23.75
CA MET A 674 18.11 9.16 -22.29
C MET A 674 16.74 9.60 -21.78
N ASN A 675 16.12 8.78 -20.94
CA ASN A 675 14.94 9.14 -20.15
C ASN A 675 15.35 9.28 -18.69
N ASN A 676 14.95 10.39 -18.07
CA ASN A 676 15.28 10.62 -16.66
C ASN A 676 14.09 11.23 -15.90
N LEU A 677 13.81 10.71 -14.71
CA LEU A 677 12.88 11.31 -13.76
C LEU A 677 13.65 12.36 -12.96
N LEU A 678 13.33 13.64 -13.17
CA LEU A 678 14.00 14.77 -12.52
C LEU A 678 13.46 15.02 -11.11
N TYR A 679 12.14 14.92 -10.97
CA TYR A 679 11.46 15.20 -9.71
C TYR A 679 10.17 14.37 -9.59
N GLN A 680 9.85 13.92 -8.37
CA GLN A 680 8.57 13.30 -8.04
C GLN A 680 8.14 13.75 -6.65
N HIS A 681 6.88 14.12 -6.53
CA HIS A 681 6.22 14.42 -5.28
C HIS A 681 4.77 13.98 -5.35
N ASP A 682 4.43 12.95 -4.56
CA ASP A 682 3.12 12.31 -4.60
C ASP A 682 2.70 11.99 -6.05
N ARG A 683 1.59 12.53 -6.51
CA ARG A 683 1.00 12.29 -7.83
C ARG A 683 1.68 13.01 -8.99
N TRP A 684 2.57 13.94 -8.69
CA TRP A 684 3.25 14.76 -9.69
C TRP A 684 4.65 14.25 -10.01
N GLN A 685 4.95 14.17 -11.28
CA GLN A 685 6.26 13.78 -11.80
C GLN A 685 6.72 14.77 -12.85
N LEU A 686 7.99 15.16 -12.80
CA LEU A 686 8.69 15.88 -13.85
C LEU A 686 9.79 14.97 -14.39
N GLY A 687 9.70 14.63 -15.65
CA GLY A 687 10.69 13.86 -16.39
C GLY A 687 11.36 14.65 -17.49
N SER A 688 12.46 14.14 -18.02
CA SER A 688 13.10 14.62 -19.23
C SER A 688 13.38 13.47 -20.19
N LYS A 689 13.26 13.74 -21.49
CA LYS A 689 13.73 12.88 -22.58
C LYS A 689 14.75 13.66 -23.40
N LEU A 690 15.91 13.08 -23.61
CA LEU A 690 16.91 13.58 -24.53
C LEU A 690 17.00 12.60 -25.69
N TRP A 691 17.11 13.14 -26.91
CA TRP A 691 17.21 12.34 -28.11
C TRP A 691 18.22 12.99 -29.06
N ALA A 692 19.11 12.19 -29.61
CA ALA A 692 20.02 12.57 -30.69
C ALA A 692 19.97 11.47 -31.74
N ASP A 693 19.85 11.87 -33.01
CA ASP A 693 19.93 10.96 -34.15
C ASP A 693 20.77 11.51 -35.30
N TYR A 694 21.26 10.56 -36.10
CA TYR A 694 21.96 10.78 -37.31
C TYR A 694 21.48 9.81 -38.37
N SER A 695 21.29 10.30 -39.63
CA SER A 695 20.96 9.47 -40.77
C SER A 695 21.75 9.93 -41.99
N ALA A 696 22.25 8.99 -42.79
CA ALA A 696 22.93 9.24 -44.04
C ALA A 696 22.41 8.28 -45.14
N ASN A 697 22.21 8.81 -46.35
CA ASN A 697 21.76 8.07 -47.52
C ASN A 697 22.83 8.20 -48.65
N LYS A 698 22.76 7.30 -49.64
CA LYS A 698 23.50 7.46 -50.90
C LYS A 698 23.03 8.66 -51.74
N ASN A 699 21.85 9.22 -51.38
CA ASN A 699 21.23 10.37 -52.01
C ASN A 699 21.03 10.17 -53.53
N ILE A 700 20.12 9.22 -53.87
CA ILE A 700 19.73 8.96 -55.25
C ILE A 700 18.84 10.12 -55.71
N PRO A 701 19.26 10.90 -56.78
CA PRO A 701 18.54 12.11 -57.17
C PRO A 701 17.10 11.89 -57.64
N GLU A 702 16.78 10.74 -58.19
CA GLU A 702 15.47 10.37 -58.73
C GLU A 702 14.53 9.69 -57.73
N ALA A 703 14.95 9.52 -56.50
CA ALA A 703 14.10 8.91 -55.50
C ALA A 703 12.92 9.82 -55.11
N HIS A 704 11.70 9.30 -55.24
CA HIS A 704 10.46 10.02 -54.94
C HIS A 704 10.07 9.90 -53.46
N TYR A 705 11.02 9.61 -52.58
CA TYR A 705 10.86 9.58 -51.15
C TYR A 705 11.99 10.35 -50.47
N TYR A 706 11.78 10.73 -49.22
CA TYR A 706 12.74 11.54 -48.45
C TYR A 706 14.06 10.80 -48.24
N ASN A 707 15.14 11.29 -48.83
CA ASN A 707 16.46 10.67 -48.82
C ASN A 707 17.64 11.70 -48.79
N PRO A 708 17.67 12.64 -47.86
CA PRO A 708 18.75 13.64 -47.80
C PRO A 708 20.12 12.95 -47.63
N LYS A 709 21.17 13.54 -48.20
CA LYS A 709 22.55 13.01 -48.12
C LYS A 709 22.92 12.69 -46.65
N ASN A 710 22.64 13.60 -45.75
CA ASN A 710 22.64 13.32 -44.29
C ASN A 710 21.71 14.27 -43.55
N SER A 711 21.26 13.80 -42.41
CA SER A 711 20.52 14.62 -41.43
C SER A 711 20.93 14.25 -40.04
N LYS A 712 20.79 15.17 -39.11
CA LYS A 712 20.95 14.91 -37.66
C LYS A 712 19.99 15.76 -36.85
N SER A 713 19.59 15.28 -35.73
CA SER A 713 18.78 16.04 -34.78
C SER A 713 19.30 15.90 -33.36
N LEU A 714 19.03 16.91 -32.56
CA LEU A 714 19.18 16.89 -31.11
C LEU A 714 17.97 17.55 -30.49
N SER A 715 17.30 16.87 -29.60
CA SER A 715 16.11 17.40 -28.93
C SER A 715 16.05 17.04 -27.46
N GLY A 716 15.42 17.91 -26.66
CA GLY A 716 15.10 17.69 -25.27
C GLY A 716 13.61 17.96 -25.04
N THR A 717 12.96 17.08 -24.30
CA THR A 717 11.54 17.21 -23.93
C THR A 717 11.40 17.11 -22.43
N LEU A 718 10.69 18.06 -21.82
CA LEU A 718 10.22 17.97 -20.44
C LEU A 718 8.81 17.39 -20.42
N GLN A 719 8.56 16.50 -19.45
CA GLN A 719 7.29 15.81 -19.26
C GLN A 719 6.76 16.09 -17.87
N LEU A 720 5.68 16.83 -17.76
CA LEU A 720 4.95 17.02 -16.50
C LEU A 720 3.76 16.06 -16.48
N SER A 721 3.76 15.14 -15.52
CA SER A 721 2.70 14.14 -15.39
C SER A 721 2.02 14.24 -14.04
N HIS A 722 0.70 14.00 -14.03
CA HIS A 722 -0.12 13.81 -12.82
C HIS A 722 -0.82 12.47 -12.90
N THR A 723 -0.61 11.61 -11.89
CA THR A 723 -1.25 10.30 -11.80
C THR A 723 -2.34 10.31 -10.74
N ALA A 724 -3.58 9.99 -11.12
CA ALA A 724 -4.74 9.92 -10.26
C ALA A 724 -5.28 8.48 -10.21
N PRO A 725 -5.05 7.73 -9.12
CA PRO A 725 -5.85 6.55 -8.82
C PRO A 725 -7.31 6.97 -8.57
N LEU A 726 -8.27 6.38 -9.29
CA LEU A 726 -9.69 6.77 -9.30
C LEU A 726 -10.59 5.77 -8.59
N ASP A 727 -10.09 4.82 -7.88
CA ASP A 727 -10.81 3.67 -7.31
C ASP A 727 -11.31 2.66 -8.37
N ASP A 728 -11.88 1.55 -7.91
CA ASP A 728 -12.33 0.41 -8.73
C ASP A 728 -11.27 -0.14 -9.69
N GLY A 729 -9.99 0.00 -9.31
CA GLY A 729 -8.84 -0.39 -10.10
C GLY A 729 -8.56 0.53 -11.30
N ILE A 730 -9.24 1.66 -11.41
CA ILE A 730 -9.05 2.63 -12.49
C ILE A 730 -7.98 3.64 -12.07
N SER A 731 -7.06 3.93 -12.99
CA SER A 731 -6.14 5.06 -12.82
C SER A 731 -6.02 5.87 -14.11
N LEU A 732 -5.79 7.16 -13.93
CA LEU A 732 -5.55 8.11 -15.00
C LEU A 732 -4.21 8.80 -14.78
N LYS A 733 -3.33 8.72 -15.79
CA LYS A 733 -2.14 9.54 -15.86
C LYS A 733 -2.33 10.57 -16.97
N GLN A 734 -2.21 11.84 -16.62
CA GLN A 734 -2.24 12.98 -17.53
C GLN A 734 -0.81 13.45 -17.75
N THR A 735 -0.41 13.75 -18.98
CA THR A 735 0.96 14.15 -19.29
C THR A 735 0.93 15.34 -20.25
N VAL A 736 1.63 16.40 -19.88
CA VAL A 736 1.98 17.51 -20.77
C VAL A 736 3.45 17.36 -21.17
N ASN A 737 3.73 17.35 -22.45
CA ASN A 737 5.09 17.33 -22.98
C ASN A 737 5.38 18.67 -23.65
N GLY A 738 6.54 19.26 -23.35
CA GLY A 738 7.06 20.42 -24.04
C GLY A 738 8.54 20.21 -24.39
N GLY A 739 8.87 20.33 -25.68
CA GLY A 739 10.23 20.05 -26.15
C GLY A 739 10.73 21.07 -27.14
N ALA A 740 12.06 21.17 -27.19
CA ALA A 740 12.78 21.96 -28.20
C ALA A 740 13.99 21.19 -28.70
N GLY A 741 14.40 21.48 -29.92
CA GLY A 741 15.49 20.80 -30.56
C GLY A 741 16.08 21.60 -31.71
N ARG A 742 17.08 21.02 -32.35
CA ARG A 742 17.68 21.56 -33.55
C ARG A 742 17.89 20.44 -34.57
N TYR A 743 17.59 20.75 -35.80
CA TYR A 743 17.73 19.87 -36.95
C TYR A 743 18.72 20.41 -37.93
N TRP A 744 19.57 19.55 -38.46
CA TRP A 744 20.57 19.87 -39.50
C TRP A 744 20.41 18.87 -40.65
N GLN A 745 20.49 19.39 -41.86
CA GLN A 745 20.48 18.60 -43.12
C GLN A 745 21.52 19.11 -44.07
N SER A 746 22.19 18.24 -44.83
CA SER A 746 23.15 18.64 -45.84
C SER A 746 22.51 19.54 -46.90
N GLY A 747 23.16 20.66 -47.20
CA GLY A 747 22.71 21.62 -48.22
C GLY A 747 21.62 22.59 -47.76
N VAL A 748 21.23 22.54 -46.47
CA VAL A 748 20.18 23.40 -45.92
C VAL A 748 20.65 24.04 -44.61
N ALA A 749 20.15 25.24 -44.29
CA ALA A 749 20.37 25.88 -43.00
C ALA A 749 19.81 25.07 -41.85
N ALA A 750 20.52 25.09 -40.73
CA ALA A 750 20.03 24.41 -39.52
C ALA A 750 18.83 25.15 -38.91
N GLU A 751 17.77 24.42 -38.57
CA GLU A 751 16.52 24.94 -38.05
C GLU A 751 16.20 24.46 -36.66
N ASN A 752 15.47 25.28 -35.90
CA ASN A 752 14.95 24.88 -34.59
C ASN A 752 13.67 24.08 -34.77
N THR A 753 13.46 23.11 -33.90
CA THR A 753 12.25 22.31 -33.82
C THR A 753 11.63 22.45 -32.42
N TRP A 754 10.35 22.26 -32.32
CA TRP A 754 9.64 22.23 -31.04
C TRP A 754 8.45 21.29 -31.09
N ASN A 755 8.03 20.82 -29.91
CA ASN A 755 6.81 20.04 -29.76
C ASN A 755 6.07 20.42 -28.48
N LEU A 756 4.75 20.38 -28.55
CA LEU A 756 3.86 20.50 -27.40
C LEU A 756 2.75 19.46 -27.54
N SER A 757 2.53 18.66 -26.51
CA SER A 757 1.45 17.66 -26.53
C SER A 757 0.83 17.48 -25.15
N TYR A 758 -0.40 16.95 -25.16
CA TYR A 758 -1.13 16.55 -23.99
C TYR A 758 -1.75 15.16 -24.23
N GLY A 759 -1.56 14.28 -23.27
CA GLY A 759 -2.01 12.91 -23.37
C GLY A 759 -2.57 12.36 -22.08
N HIS A 760 -3.32 11.27 -22.22
CA HIS A 760 -3.91 10.49 -21.14
C HIS A 760 -3.51 9.02 -21.28
N ASP A 761 -3.14 8.41 -20.13
CA ASP A 761 -3.01 6.97 -19.97
C ASP A 761 -4.06 6.50 -18.98
N TRP A 762 -5.07 5.79 -19.46
CA TRP A 762 -6.11 5.15 -18.67
C TRP A 762 -5.73 3.69 -18.43
N GLN A 763 -5.78 3.28 -17.18
CA GLN A 763 -5.68 1.87 -16.78
C GLN A 763 -7.00 1.42 -16.18
N PHE A 764 -7.65 0.42 -16.79
CA PHE A 764 -8.89 -0.20 -16.31
C PHE A 764 -8.57 -1.57 -15.73
N GLY A 765 -8.38 -1.61 -14.42
CA GLY A 765 -7.85 -2.79 -13.74
C GLY A 765 -6.45 -3.15 -14.25
N ARG A 766 -6.13 -4.46 -14.26
CA ARG A 766 -4.82 -4.95 -14.72
C ARG A 766 -4.82 -5.45 -16.17
N LYS A 767 -5.97 -5.44 -16.84
CA LYS A 767 -6.14 -6.11 -18.14
C LYS A 767 -6.29 -5.16 -19.31
N THR A 768 -6.78 -3.95 -19.10
CA THR A 768 -7.08 -3.02 -20.18
C THR A 768 -6.40 -1.68 -19.93
N SER A 769 -5.69 -1.19 -20.93
CA SER A 769 -5.16 0.17 -20.98
C SER A 769 -5.58 0.86 -22.26
N LEU A 770 -5.89 2.16 -22.15
CA LEU A 770 -6.19 3.05 -23.25
C LEU A 770 -5.31 4.28 -23.11
N THR A 771 -4.53 4.57 -24.14
CA THR A 771 -3.71 5.76 -24.22
C THR A 771 -4.16 6.65 -25.35
N TYR A 772 -4.13 7.95 -25.19
CA TYR A 772 -4.26 8.90 -26.28
C TYR A 772 -3.48 10.17 -25.99
N GLU A 773 -2.97 10.74 -27.05
CA GLU A 773 -2.17 11.96 -27.02
C GLU A 773 -2.52 12.81 -28.24
N PHE A 774 -2.61 14.11 -28.10
CA PHE A 774 -2.71 15.07 -29.18
C PHE A 774 -1.73 16.19 -28.97
N GLY A 775 -1.22 16.73 -30.07
CA GLY A 775 -0.21 17.76 -30.00
C GLY A 775 0.05 18.47 -31.33
N ARG A 776 0.97 19.39 -31.24
CA ARG A 776 1.53 20.11 -32.37
C ARG A 776 3.03 20.14 -32.27
N ARG A 777 3.69 19.96 -33.41
CA ARG A 777 5.15 20.06 -33.52
C ARG A 777 5.54 20.81 -34.80
N GLN A 778 6.73 21.40 -34.75
CA GLN A 778 7.44 21.83 -35.93
C GLN A 778 8.45 20.75 -36.30
N ALA A 779 8.30 20.20 -37.50
CA ALA A 779 9.22 19.27 -38.13
C ALA A 779 9.91 19.92 -39.30
N MET A 780 10.89 19.25 -39.84
CA MET A 780 11.58 19.71 -41.07
C MET A 780 11.37 18.70 -42.17
N TYR A 781 10.93 19.16 -43.32
CA TYR A 781 10.85 18.35 -44.51
C TYR A 781 11.54 19.08 -45.69
N ASP A 782 12.53 18.44 -46.24
CA ASP A 782 13.32 18.91 -47.39
C ASP A 782 13.82 20.37 -47.24
N GLY A 783 14.30 20.70 -46.04
CA GLY A 783 14.83 22.01 -45.67
C GLY A 783 13.79 23.08 -45.38
N GLN A 784 12.52 22.78 -45.39
CA GLN A 784 11.45 23.70 -45.03
C GLN A 784 10.76 23.31 -43.72
N PRO A 785 10.44 24.25 -42.83
CA PRO A 785 9.69 23.98 -41.62
C PRO A 785 8.23 23.62 -41.93
N GLU A 786 7.79 22.53 -41.36
CA GLU A 786 6.39 22.08 -41.39
C GLU A 786 5.77 22.10 -40.01
N PHE A 787 4.51 22.53 -39.94
CA PHE A 787 3.73 22.38 -38.70
C PHE A 787 2.82 21.18 -38.83
N GLN A 788 2.89 20.27 -37.83
CA GLN A 788 2.16 19.05 -37.80
C GLN A 788 1.27 19.00 -36.56
N ASN A 789 -0.06 18.87 -36.75
CA ASN A 789 -0.96 18.50 -35.65
C ASN A 789 -1.11 16.99 -35.67
N PHE A 790 -0.92 16.33 -34.52
CA PHE A 790 -0.98 14.89 -34.46
C PHE A 790 -1.93 14.42 -33.35
N GLY A 791 -2.47 13.22 -33.53
CA GLY A 791 -3.22 12.49 -32.54
C GLY A 791 -2.85 11.00 -32.55
N ASN A 792 -2.56 10.43 -31.41
CA ASN A 792 -2.23 9.03 -31.24
C ASN A 792 -3.27 8.39 -30.31
N ILE A 793 -3.66 7.15 -30.58
CA ILE A 793 -4.47 6.33 -29.69
C ILE A 793 -3.89 4.92 -29.64
N GLY A 794 -3.84 4.34 -28.46
CA GLY A 794 -3.37 2.98 -28.23
C GLY A 794 -4.31 2.23 -27.29
N LEU A 795 -4.63 0.98 -27.60
CA LEU A 795 -5.42 0.07 -26.79
C LEU A 795 -4.61 -1.20 -26.53
N SER A 796 -4.56 -1.64 -25.27
CA SER A 796 -4.08 -2.97 -24.93
C SER A 796 -5.12 -3.66 -24.05
N MET A 797 -5.53 -4.89 -24.41
CA MET A 797 -6.56 -5.64 -23.70
C MET A 797 -6.16 -7.10 -23.60
N LYS A 798 -6.14 -7.64 -22.37
CA LYS A 798 -5.93 -9.06 -22.07
C LYS A 798 -7.28 -9.75 -21.87
N PHE A 799 -7.43 -10.93 -22.48
CA PHE A 799 -8.63 -11.75 -22.38
C PHE A 799 -8.43 -12.88 -21.38
N ASN A 800 -9.51 -13.33 -20.71
CA ASN A 800 -9.46 -14.51 -19.84
C ASN A 800 -9.77 -15.77 -20.63
#